data_cb28f2f5ab3f75409525a019d4107ad2
#
_entry.id   cb28f2f5ab3f75409525a019d4107ad2
#
_cell.length_a   1.000
_cell.length_b   1.000
_cell.length_c   1.000
_cell.angle_alpha   90.00
_cell.angle_beta   90.00
_cell.angle_gamma   90.00
#
_symmetry.space_group_name_H-M   'P 1'
#
loop_
_entity.id
_entity.type
_entity.pdbx_description
1 polymer ?
#
loop_
_entity_poly.entity_id
_entity_poly.type
_entity_poly.pdbx_seq_one_letter_code
_entity_poly.pdbx_strand_id
1 'polypeptide(L)'
;MVRLTWDRVLTALILLVIAGFGAWLISIEVETSPLQARLFSRFSGEMSYATAPGPAAEPRFAGDGPYDQRLGYSDLPQVIDTLQAENFVIESQARMSDALRSFVDYGGFPIFPEKAQAGLSIQDRDGRSIYFALHPEQVFRSFDAIPPLIVNTLLYVENRELLSATSVTHNPAIEWDRFAFASANIIVDKVISTGHRFGGSTLATQIEKFRHSPEGRTGSVTEKLRQIASASMRAYAQGPDTTAFRRQVVIDYLNSTPLSARAGFGEVIGLGDGLWAWYGTDFNQAVSALSQTPRSEAEHYQRARIYKQVLSLLLAQRRPSYYLLQGRDELGTLTDSHLRVLAEAGIISLDLRDRALAIDLTFRHDPPAPAEFSFIDRKAINAIRAHLLSVFGKSTFYDLDRLDVRAESTLDMPTQRRVIAMLRRIGDPKEVAGLGLTGERLLEPDSAGNVNYSVTIYERRAYGNFMRVQADNLERPLDLNEGGKLDLGSTAKLRTLVSYLEIIAQLHDRYAHLPARELAEVAEDGADPLTQWSVDYLVHAGDRNLQSMMDAAMLRRYSANPGEAFFTGRGLHTFVNFDKTHNGRIMTVAEAMRYSVNLVFIRMMRDIVRFHLADGPTAPAEILSSPSHPARKEYLERFADEEGSLFLSRFFRRYRGLTPDDALSLLASRSRPVAHRLAVVFRSVRPRASVAEFSQFLRARLPNADLSAADLEHLYVTYGPDRFSLQDRGYIARVHPLELWLVAHLQKDPASSRAAVLAASVDQRQEVYGWLFKSKVQRAANTRIRIMLEEDAFQKIHDSWERLGYPFPTLVPSYATAIGTSADRPAALAELMGILVNEGLRLPTVRIDRVHLAEGTPYETHMGFSVDRVERVLPPELTRTVRRALSDVVENGTARRLAGTYRDTKGAVIPVGGKTGTGDELADSGNPKEREVSRSAAFVFYLGDRFFGVITAHVPGQFTRRYNFTSALPVQVLKVLAPALQPLINDTPEGEQGDVLAAGFSR
;
A
#
# COMPACT_ATOMS: atom_id res chain seq x y z
N MET A 1 -38.21 -27.96 -80.97
CA MET A 1 -37.46 -29.16 -80.44
C MET A 1 -35.96 -28.87 -80.45
N VAL A 2 -35.37 -28.56 -79.40
CA VAL A 2 -33.89 -28.39 -79.30
C VAL A 2 -33.25 -29.79 -79.33
N ARG A 3 -32.54 -30.15 -80.49
CA ARG A 3 -31.78 -31.37 -80.59
C ARG A 3 -30.67 -31.32 -79.57
N LEU A 4 -30.79 -32.01 -78.38
CA LEU A 4 -29.64 -32.27 -77.44
C LEU A 4 -28.62 -33.09 -78.20
N THR A 5 -27.48 -32.51 -78.55
CA THR A 5 -26.32 -33.26 -79.06
C THR A 5 -25.78 -34.17 -77.98
N TRP A 6 -25.31 -35.37 -78.36
CA TRP A 6 -24.72 -36.42 -77.44
C TRP A 6 -23.65 -35.85 -76.56
N ASP A 7 -22.84 -34.88 -77.03
CA ASP A 7 -21.82 -34.17 -76.28
C ASP A 7 -22.37 -33.39 -75.12
N ARG A 8 -23.52 -32.72 -75.24
CA ARG A 8 -24.18 -31.97 -74.15
C ARG A 8 -24.80 -32.88 -73.13
N VAL A 9 -25.30 -34.04 -73.54
CA VAL A 9 -25.80 -35.07 -72.61
C VAL A 9 -24.67 -35.72 -71.86
N LEU A 10 -23.53 -36.00 -72.46
CA LEU A 10 -22.35 -36.57 -71.86
C LEU A 10 -21.69 -35.52 -70.87
N THR A 11 -21.61 -34.30 -71.32
CA THR A 11 -21.12 -33.22 -70.48
C THR A 11 -22.03 -32.96 -69.22
N ALA A 12 -23.35 -33.03 -69.40
CA ALA A 12 -24.28 -32.92 -68.27
C ALA A 12 -24.18 -34.14 -67.34
N LEU A 13 -23.93 -35.31 -67.84
CA LEU A 13 -23.75 -36.53 -67.06
C LEU A 13 -22.43 -36.51 -66.27
N ILE A 14 -21.34 -35.99 -66.88
CA ILE A 14 -20.04 -35.82 -66.24
C ILE A 14 -20.16 -34.75 -65.15
N LEU A 15 -20.84 -33.61 -65.38
CA LEU A 15 -21.07 -32.61 -64.37
C LEU A 15 -21.96 -33.12 -63.26
N LEU A 16 -22.94 -33.97 -63.50
CA LEU A 16 -23.76 -34.62 -62.48
C LEU A 16 -22.97 -35.61 -61.64
N VAL A 17 -22.08 -36.35 -62.25
CA VAL A 17 -21.15 -37.32 -61.54
C VAL A 17 -20.16 -36.50 -60.66
N ILE A 18 -19.59 -35.42 -61.23
CA ILE A 18 -18.69 -34.53 -60.45
C ILE A 18 -19.45 -33.87 -59.30
N ALA A 19 -20.66 -33.39 -59.52
CA ALA A 19 -21.52 -32.80 -58.50
C ALA A 19 -21.91 -33.84 -57.43
N GLY A 20 -22.27 -35.06 -57.87
CA GLY A 20 -22.59 -36.19 -56.99
C GLY A 20 -21.40 -36.61 -56.14
N PHE A 21 -20.21 -36.70 -56.76
CA PHE A 21 -18.96 -37.03 -56.04
C PHE A 21 -18.57 -35.86 -55.11
N GLY A 22 -18.73 -34.61 -55.54
CA GLY A 22 -18.51 -33.45 -54.69
C GLY A 22 -19.46 -33.43 -53.51
N ALA A 23 -20.75 -33.71 -53.70
CA ALA A 23 -21.74 -33.80 -52.64
C ALA A 23 -21.42 -34.93 -51.66
N TRP A 24 -20.94 -36.09 -52.16
CA TRP A 24 -20.50 -37.21 -51.35
C TRP A 24 -19.25 -36.85 -50.51
N LEU A 25 -18.26 -36.16 -51.08
CA LEU A 25 -17.08 -35.70 -50.36
C LEU A 25 -17.49 -34.67 -49.29
N ILE A 26 -18.40 -33.75 -49.59
CA ILE A 26 -18.94 -32.79 -48.63
C ILE A 26 -19.67 -33.51 -47.49
N SER A 27 -20.46 -34.54 -47.78
CA SER A 27 -21.14 -35.35 -46.75
C SER A 27 -20.15 -36.02 -45.80
N ILE A 28 -19.08 -36.62 -46.33
CA ILE A 28 -17.99 -37.22 -45.52
C ILE A 28 -17.35 -36.15 -44.66
N GLU A 29 -17.05 -34.97 -45.22
CA GLU A 29 -16.40 -33.90 -44.49
C GLU A 29 -17.30 -33.30 -43.39
N VAL A 30 -18.59 -33.20 -43.63
CA VAL A 30 -19.61 -32.78 -42.66
C VAL A 30 -19.73 -33.77 -41.52
N GLU A 31 -19.74 -35.05 -41.78
CA GLU A 31 -19.93 -36.11 -40.78
C GLU A 31 -18.64 -36.43 -39.99
N THR A 32 -17.49 -36.43 -40.65
CA THR A 32 -16.24 -36.99 -40.10
C THR A 32 -15.05 -36.02 -40.06
N SER A 33 -15.14 -34.87 -40.79
CA SER A 33 -14.15 -33.78 -40.79
C SER A 33 -12.71 -34.18 -41.14
N PRO A 34 -12.41 -35.09 -42.07
CA PRO A 34 -11.05 -35.60 -42.28
C PRO A 34 -10.12 -34.56 -42.91
N LEU A 35 -10.60 -33.65 -43.74
CA LEU A 35 -9.80 -32.58 -44.34
C LEU A 35 -9.49 -31.50 -43.29
N GLN A 36 -10.47 -31.13 -42.50
CA GLN A 36 -10.29 -30.18 -41.37
C GLN A 36 -9.27 -30.77 -40.39
N ALA A 37 -9.42 -32.03 -40.00
CA ALA A 37 -8.51 -32.68 -39.07
C ALA A 37 -7.07 -32.66 -39.61
N ARG A 38 -6.85 -32.93 -40.88
CA ARG A 38 -5.54 -32.92 -41.50
C ARG A 38 -4.92 -31.51 -41.59
N LEU A 39 -5.75 -30.54 -41.99
CA LEU A 39 -5.30 -29.13 -42.17
C LEU A 39 -5.05 -28.46 -40.80
N PHE A 40 -6.04 -28.53 -39.93
CA PHE A 40 -5.96 -27.83 -38.65
C PHE A 40 -4.94 -28.43 -37.71
N SER A 41 -4.77 -29.79 -37.67
CA SER A 41 -3.72 -30.39 -36.85
C SER A 41 -2.31 -30.05 -37.34
N ARG A 42 -2.13 -29.82 -38.64
CA ARG A 42 -0.85 -29.34 -39.16
C ARG A 42 -0.61 -27.88 -38.73
N PHE A 43 -1.56 -27.00 -38.96
CA PHE A 43 -1.41 -25.57 -38.60
C PHE A 43 -1.27 -25.35 -37.11
N SER A 44 -2.07 -26.01 -36.28
CA SER A 44 -2.00 -25.90 -34.84
C SER A 44 -0.74 -26.54 -34.25
N GLY A 45 -0.21 -27.60 -34.90
CA GLY A 45 1.07 -28.22 -34.55
C GLY A 45 2.28 -27.33 -34.77
N GLU A 46 2.19 -26.31 -35.64
CA GLU A 46 3.20 -25.29 -35.85
C GLU A 46 3.06 -24.11 -34.84
N MET A 47 1.92 -24.01 -34.12
CA MET A 47 1.64 -23.00 -33.11
C MET A 47 2.22 -23.44 -31.78
N SER A 48 3.29 -22.80 -31.36
CA SER A 48 3.97 -23.05 -30.09
C SER A 48 4.45 -21.77 -29.44
N TYR A 49 4.80 -21.87 -28.19
CA TYR A 49 5.46 -20.80 -27.44
C TYR A 49 6.48 -21.42 -26.49
N ALA A 50 7.49 -20.67 -26.14
CA ALA A 50 8.51 -21.09 -25.18
C ALA A 50 9.09 -19.86 -24.46
N THR A 51 9.30 -20.00 -23.16
CA THR A 51 9.95 -18.96 -22.34
C THR A 51 11.45 -18.98 -22.61
N ALA A 52 12.03 -17.83 -22.89
CA ALA A 52 13.46 -17.66 -23.16
C ALA A 52 14.03 -16.46 -22.42
N PRO A 53 15.35 -16.44 -22.10
CA PRO A 53 15.99 -15.37 -21.37
C PRO A 53 15.81 -13.99 -22.03
N GLY A 54 15.63 -12.97 -21.20
CA GLY A 54 15.44 -11.59 -21.59
C GLY A 54 14.06 -11.27 -22.18
N PRO A 55 13.80 -10.00 -22.48
CA PRO A 55 12.53 -9.56 -23.06
C PRO A 55 12.32 -10.09 -24.47
N ALA A 56 11.08 -10.37 -24.83
CA ALA A 56 10.70 -10.71 -26.20
C ALA A 56 10.77 -9.44 -27.08
N ALA A 57 11.25 -9.59 -28.33
CA ALA A 57 11.36 -8.45 -29.25
C ALA A 57 9.97 -7.90 -29.65
N GLU A 58 9.00 -8.77 -29.80
CA GLU A 58 7.64 -8.43 -30.22
C GLU A 58 6.62 -9.19 -29.35
N PRO A 59 6.45 -8.81 -28.09
CA PRO A 59 5.48 -9.50 -27.21
C PRO A 59 4.05 -9.27 -27.72
N ARG A 60 3.20 -10.29 -27.61
CA ARG A 60 1.76 -10.17 -27.83
C ARG A 60 1.06 -10.50 -26.53
N PHE A 61 0.03 -9.74 -26.23
CA PHE A 61 -0.77 -9.88 -25.00
C PHE A 61 -2.23 -10.19 -25.33
N ALA A 62 -2.97 -10.59 -24.32
CA ALA A 62 -4.37 -10.96 -24.47
C ALA A 62 -5.25 -9.74 -24.80
N GLY A 63 -6.39 -9.99 -25.45
CA GLY A 63 -7.43 -8.99 -25.66
C GLY A 63 -8.33 -8.81 -24.43
N ASP A 64 -9.43 -8.05 -24.61
CA ASP A 64 -10.35 -7.67 -23.52
C ASP A 64 -11.45 -8.71 -23.22
N GLY A 65 -11.12 -10.00 -23.28
CA GLY A 65 -12.04 -11.07 -22.89
C GLY A 65 -12.22 -11.16 -21.36
N PRO A 66 -13.40 -11.60 -20.85
CA PRO A 66 -13.64 -11.71 -19.41
C PRO A 66 -12.65 -12.62 -18.68
N TYR A 67 -12.20 -13.69 -19.30
CA TYR A 67 -11.18 -14.57 -18.77
C TYR A 67 -9.82 -13.86 -18.68
N ASP A 68 -9.44 -13.19 -19.76
CA ASP A 68 -8.15 -12.51 -19.88
C ASP A 68 -8.05 -11.33 -18.91
N GLN A 69 -9.14 -10.55 -18.78
CA GLN A 69 -9.24 -9.44 -17.81
C GLN A 69 -9.17 -9.94 -16.36
N ARG A 70 -9.92 -11.01 -16.04
CA ARG A 70 -9.95 -11.56 -14.68
C ARG A 70 -8.59 -12.06 -14.23
N LEU A 71 -7.85 -12.73 -15.11
CA LEU A 71 -6.50 -13.26 -14.81
C LEU A 71 -5.40 -12.20 -14.95
N GLY A 72 -5.74 -10.99 -15.41
CA GLY A 72 -4.81 -9.87 -15.59
C GLY A 72 -3.98 -9.94 -16.87
N TYR A 73 -4.27 -10.84 -17.79
CA TYR A 73 -3.51 -10.98 -19.05
C TYR A 73 -3.64 -9.78 -19.97
N SER A 74 -4.79 -9.12 -19.97
CA SER A 74 -5.03 -7.88 -20.72
C SER A 74 -4.25 -6.68 -20.17
N ASP A 75 -3.96 -6.68 -18.85
CA ASP A 75 -3.29 -5.58 -18.15
C ASP A 75 -1.75 -5.77 -18.10
N LEU A 76 -1.22 -6.91 -18.57
CA LEU A 76 0.20 -7.24 -18.49
C LEU A 76 1.14 -6.15 -19.01
N PRO A 77 0.87 -5.47 -20.14
CA PRO A 77 1.75 -4.38 -20.60
C PRO A 77 1.94 -3.30 -19.53
N GLN A 78 0.84 -2.81 -18.97
CA GLN A 78 0.87 -1.77 -17.93
C GLN A 78 1.53 -2.26 -16.64
N VAL A 79 1.28 -3.51 -16.26
CA VAL A 79 1.88 -4.14 -15.08
C VAL A 79 3.38 -4.26 -15.24
N ILE A 80 3.86 -4.73 -16.40
CA ILE A 80 5.29 -4.84 -16.70
C ILE A 80 5.96 -3.46 -16.65
N ASP A 81 5.37 -2.44 -17.27
CA ASP A 81 5.89 -1.07 -17.25
C ASP A 81 5.98 -0.54 -15.80
N THR A 82 4.96 -0.80 -14.98
CA THR A 82 4.95 -0.38 -13.56
C THR A 82 6.03 -1.12 -12.76
N LEU A 83 6.16 -2.44 -12.95
CA LEU A 83 7.21 -3.22 -12.30
C LEU A 83 8.60 -2.75 -12.71
N GLN A 84 8.82 -2.39 -13.99
CA GLN A 84 10.09 -1.83 -14.44
C GLN A 84 10.39 -0.48 -13.79
N ALA A 85 9.37 0.37 -13.60
CA ALA A 85 9.53 1.63 -12.86
C ALA A 85 9.87 1.40 -11.37
N GLU A 86 9.48 0.26 -10.79
CA GLU A 86 9.78 -0.19 -9.43
C GLU A 86 11.09 -1.03 -9.34
N ASN A 87 11.96 -0.93 -10.33
CA ASN A 87 13.25 -1.62 -10.43
C ASN A 87 13.15 -3.15 -10.62
N PHE A 88 12.11 -3.67 -11.27
CA PHE A 88 12.10 -5.05 -11.75
C PHE A 88 12.58 -5.10 -13.20
N VAL A 89 13.33 -6.14 -13.52
CA VAL A 89 13.81 -6.40 -14.89
C VAL A 89 13.21 -7.72 -15.40
N ILE A 90 12.95 -7.80 -16.70
CA ILE A 90 12.49 -9.04 -17.31
C ILE A 90 13.67 -10.02 -17.40
N GLU A 91 13.65 -11.06 -16.58
CA GLU A 91 14.63 -12.15 -16.60
C GLU A 91 14.40 -13.11 -17.76
N SER A 92 13.12 -13.44 -18.02
CA SER A 92 12.71 -14.25 -19.15
C SER A 92 11.27 -13.97 -19.55
N GLN A 93 10.93 -14.16 -20.82
CA GLN A 93 9.58 -13.92 -21.35
C GLN A 93 9.24 -14.94 -22.44
N ALA A 94 7.97 -15.31 -22.51
CA ALA A 94 7.46 -16.21 -23.53
C ALA A 94 7.58 -15.60 -24.93
N ARG A 95 7.97 -16.42 -25.90
CA ARG A 95 8.07 -16.07 -27.33
C ARG A 95 7.17 -17.00 -28.11
N MET A 96 6.25 -16.43 -28.88
CA MET A 96 5.36 -17.16 -29.76
C MET A 96 6.08 -17.54 -31.06
N SER A 97 5.78 -18.72 -31.61
CA SER A 97 6.17 -19.10 -32.97
C SER A 97 5.54 -18.16 -34.00
N ASP A 98 6.13 -18.08 -35.19
CA ASP A 98 5.58 -17.26 -36.29
C ASP A 98 4.15 -17.67 -36.67
N ALA A 99 3.85 -18.96 -36.61
CA ALA A 99 2.49 -19.48 -36.87
C ALA A 99 1.48 -18.99 -35.84
N LEU A 100 1.82 -19.07 -34.54
CA LEU A 100 0.93 -18.61 -33.47
C LEU A 100 0.76 -17.08 -33.51
N ARG A 101 1.84 -16.33 -33.72
CA ARG A 101 1.81 -14.87 -33.85
C ARG A 101 0.94 -14.45 -35.02
N SER A 102 1.15 -15.04 -36.20
CA SER A 102 0.32 -14.76 -37.39
C SER A 102 -1.16 -15.05 -37.15
N PHE A 103 -1.46 -16.17 -36.47
CA PHE A 103 -2.86 -16.50 -36.15
C PHE A 103 -3.51 -15.45 -35.24
N VAL A 104 -2.80 -14.98 -34.23
CA VAL A 104 -3.25 -13.90 -33.33
C VAL A 104 -3.40 -12.57 -34.10
N ASP A 105 -2.45 -12.20 -34.93
CA ASP A 105 -2.46 -10.97 -35.73
C ASP A 105 -3.62 -10.95 -36.76
N TYR A 106 -4.04 -12.11 -37.26
CA TYR A 106 -5.28 -12.27 -38.08
C TYR A 106 -6.56 -12.29 -37.24
N GLY A 107 -6.43 -12.15 -35.93
CA GLY A 107 -7.55 -12.02 -34.99
C GLY A 107 -8.01 -13.33 -34.37
N GLY A 108 -7.26 -14.43 -34.47
CA GLY A 108 -7.51 -15.68 -33.73
C GLY A 108 -7.23 -15.50 -32.22
N PHE A 109 -7.91 -16.28 -31.39
CA PHE A 109 -7.55 -16.37 -29.97
C PHE A 109 -6.35 -17.31 -29.82
N PRO A 110 -5.34 -16.99 -29.02
CA PRO A 110 -4.15 -17.81 -28.85
C PRO A 110 -4.46 -19.24 -28.41
N ILE A 111 -3.73 -20.20 -29.01
CA ILE A 111 -3.94 -21.61 -28.73
C ILE A 111 -2.93 -22.08 -27.70
N PHE A 112 -3.40 -22.36 -26.49
CA PHE A 112 -2.62 -22.90 -25.37
C PHE A 112 -3.52 -23.63 -24.38
N PRO A 113 -2.98 -24.46 -23.46
CA PRO A 113 -3.75 -25.07 -22.39
C PRO A 113 -4.18 -24.02 -21.37
N GLU A 114 -5.45 -23.65 -21.37
CA GLU A 114 -5.97 -22.63 -20.48
C GLU A 114 -6.24 -23.18 -19.08
N LYS A 115 -5.94 -22.36 -18.07
CA LYS A 115 -6.10 -22.72 -16.67
C LYS A 115 -7.59 -22.70 -16.26
N ALA A 116 -8.09 -23.79 -15.69
CA ALA A 116 -9.42 -23.81 -15.08
C ALA A 116 -9.45 -22.98 -13.78
N GLN A 117 -8.35 -22.95 -13.04
CA GLN A 117 -8.15 -22.18 -11.83
C GLN A 117 -6.86 -21.37 -11.92
N ALA A 118 -6.90 -20.14 -11.50
CA ALA A 118 -5.71 -19.30 -11.30
C ALA A 118 -5.95 -18.34 -10.13
N GLY A 119 -4.89 -17.68 -9.65
CA GLY A 119 -4.97 -16.72 -8.59
C GLY A 119 -3.61 -16.37 -8.01
N LEU A 120 -3.59 -15.45 -7.06
CA LEU A 120 -2.38 -14.99 -6.41
C LEU A 120 -1.77 -16.09 -5.53
N SER A 121 -0.49 -16.39 -5.78
CA SER A 121 0.35 -17.19 -4.91
C SER A 121 1.51 -16.35 -4.39
N ILE A 122 1.74 -16.37 -3.07
CA ILE A 122 2.91 -15.72 -2.47
C ILE A 122 3.74 -16.81 -1.79
N GLN A 123 5.03 -16.82 -2.08
CA GLN A 123 6.01 -17.74 -1.50
C GLN A 123 6.98 -16.99 -0.58
N ASP A 124 7.55 -17.69 0.40
CA ASP A 124 8.66 -17.19 1.19
C ASP A 124 9.99 -17.31 0.41
N ARG A 125 11.10 -16.87 1.02
CA ARG A 125 12.44 -16.90 0.40
C ARG A 125 12.91 -18.32 0.01
N ASP A 126 12.32 -19.36 0.60
CA ASP A 126 12.65 -20.75 0.34
C ASP A 126 11.67 -21.43 -0.64
N GLY A 127 10.77 -20.65 -1.27
CA GLY A 127 9.76 -21.16 -2.21
C GLY A 127 8.56 -21.82 -1.55
N ARG A 128 8.39 -21.73 -0.22
CA ARG A 128 7.22 -22.31 0.45
C ARG A 128 6.03 -21.36 0.31
N SER A 129 4.87 -21.91 -0.06
CA SER A 129 3.64 -21.10 -0.14
C SER A 129 3.23 -20.56 1.23
N ILE A 130 3.03 -19.25 1.31
CA ILE A 130 2.59 -18.53 2.51
C ILE A 130 1.21 -17.89 2.34
N TYR A 131 0.80 -17.66 1.11
CA TYR A 131 -0.53 -17.23 0.74
C TYR A 131 -0.92 -17.85 -0.59
N PHE A 132 -2.18 -18.20 -0.71
CA PHE A 132 -2.69 -18.82 -1.90
C PHE A 132 -4.19 -18.51 -2.04
N ALA A 133 -4.57 -17.97 -3.18
CA ALA A 133 -5.94 -17.75 -3.57
C ALA A 133 -6.16 -18.43 -4.93
N LEU A 134 -7.23 -19.17 -5.06
CA LEU A 134 -7.63 -19.81 -6.33
C LEU A 134 -9.06 -19.44 -6.67
N HIS A 135 -9.28 -19.09 -7.93
CA HIS A 135 -10.59 -18.80 -8.48
C HIS A 135 -10.76 -19.47 -9.85
N PRO A 136 -11.90 -20.12 -10.10
CA PRO A 136 -12.92 -20.53 -9.13
C PRO A 136 -12.38 -21.41 -8.01
N GLU A 137 -13.01 -21.42 -6.83
CA GLU A 137 -12.55 -22.24 -5.70
C GLU A 137 -12.75 -23.74 -5.95
N GLN A 138 -13.88 -24.11 -6.59
CA GLN A 138 -14.32 -25.47 -6.79
C GLN A 138 -14.42 -25.81 -8.28
N VAL A 139 -13.56 -26.75 -8.74
CA VAL A 139 -13.50 -27.16 -10.15
C VAL A 139 -13.40 -28.67 -10.30
N PHE A 140 -13.95 -29.18 -11.40
CA PHE A 140 -13.66 -30.57 -11.86
C PHE A 140 -12.26 -30.62 -12.46
N ARG A 141 -11.40 -31.47 -11.93
CA ARG A 141 -10.00 -31.60 -12.40
C ARG A 141 -9.81 -32.60 -13.54
N SER A 142 -10.77 -33.52 -13.74
CA SER A 142 -10.75 -34.50 -14.82
C SER A 142 -12.19 -34.86 -15.24
N PHE A 143 -12.34 -35.38 -16.43
CA PHE A 143 -13.64 -35.81 -16.94
C PHE A 143 -14.27 -36.92 -16.07
N ASP A 144 -13.45 -37.85 -15.61
CA ASP A 144 -13.92 -39.00 -14.80
C ASP A 144 -14.34 -38.56 -13.36
N ALA A 145 -13.97 -37.37 -12.92
CA ALA A 145 -14.45 -36.79 -11.65
C ALA A 145 -15.86 -36.19 -11.76
N ILE A 146 -16.39 -36.05 -12.97
CA ILE A 146 -17.74 -35.49 -13.20
C ILE A 146 -18.77 -36.62 -13.12
N PRO A 147 -19.80 -36.49 -12.24
CA PRO A 147 -20.88 -37.50 -12.24
C PRO A 147 -21.50 -37.69 -13.65
N PRO A 148 -21.65 -38.93 -14.16
CA PRO A 148 -22.22 -39.16 -15.47
C PRO A 148 -23.59 -38.53 -15.69
N LEU A 149 -24.35 -38.40 -14.63
CA LEU A 149 -25.67 -37.74 -14.63
C LEU A 149 -25.56 -36.25 -15.03
N ILE A 150 -24.53 -35.54 -14.56
CA ILE A 150 -24.27 -34.14 -14.93
C ILE A 150 -23.85 -34.04 -16.40
N VAL A 151 -22.93 -34.91 -16.84
CA VAL A 151 -22.47 -34.98 -18.24
C VAL A 151 -23.64 -35.19 -19.19
N ASN A 152 -24.44 -36.25 -18.95
CA ASN A 152 -25.59 -36.60 -19.81
C ASN A 152 -26.63 -35.45 -19.85
N THR A 153 -26.89 -34.82 -18.73
CA THR A 153 -27.81 -33.69 -18.63
C THR A 153 -27.28 -32.49 -19.42
N LEU A 154 -26.02 -32.10 -19.23
CA LEU A 154 -25.38 -31.00 -19.98
C LEU A 154 -25.44 -31.26 -21.49
N LEU A 155 -25.03 -32.45 -21.93
CA LEU A 155 -25.01 -32.79 -23.34
C LEU A 155 -26.42 -32.81 -23.95
N TYR A 156 -27.40 -33.30 -23.25
CA TYR A 156 -28.78 -33.32 -23.72
C TYR A 156 -29.34 -31.89 -23.89
N VAL A 157 -29.03 -30.99 -22.97
CA VAL A 157 -29.52 -29.59 -22.96
C VAL A 157 -28.79 -28.72 -23.99
N GLU A 158 -27.48 -28.86 -24.14
CA GLU A 158 -26.65 -27.92 -24.90
C GLU A 158 -26.04 -28.50 -26.17
N ASN A 159 -25.54 -29.78 -26.20
CA ASN A 159 -24.78 -30.31 -27.34
C ASN A 159 -24.79 -31.84 -27.39
N ARG A 160 -25.88 -32.44 -27.89
CA ARG A 160 -26.11 -33.89 -27.79
C ARG A 160 -25.05 -34.73 -28.52
N GLU A 161 -24.44 -34.22 -29.57
CA GLU A 161 -23.53 -34.94 -30.44
C GLU A 161 -22.08 -34.87 -30.03
N LEU A 162 -21.72 -34.04 -29.05
CA LEU A 162 -20.33 -33.76 -28.68
C LEU A 162 -19.52 -35.07 -28.37
N LEU A 163 -20.08 -35.98 -27.59
CA LEU A 163 -19.41 -37.23 -27.21
C LEU A 163 -19.88 -38.44 -28.00
N SER A 164 -20.98 -38.32 -28.76
CA SER A 164 -21.55 -39.43 -29.59
C SER A 164 -21.07 -39.40 -31.03
N ALA A 165 -20.12 -38.55 -31.40
CA ALA A 165 -19.60 -38.44 -32.75
C ALA A 165 -19.06 -39.77 -33.26
N THR A 166 -19.48 -40.16 -34.46
CA THR A 166 -19.11 -41.44 -35.13
C THR A 166 -17.66 -41.51 -35.55
N SER A 167 -16.95 -40.38 -35.65
CA SER A 167 -15.55 -40.27 -36.02
C SER A 167 -14.71 -39.58 -34.93
N VAL A 168 -13.51 -40.11 -34.68
CA VAL A 168 -12.53 -39.52 -33.82
C VAL A 168 -12.02 -38.19 -34.35
N THR A 169 -12.11 -37.94 -35.64
CA THR A 169 -11.66 -36.72 -36.34
C THR A 169 -12.72 -35.62 -36.42
N HIS A 170 -13.93 -35.86 -35.91
CA HIS A 170 -15.03 -34.88 -36.02
C HIS A 170 -14.69 -33.54 -35.32
N ASN A 171 -14.98 -32.44 -35.99
CA ASN A 171 -14.74 -31.08 -35.46
C ASN A 171 -15.85 -30.64 -34.49
N PRO A 172 -15.59 -30.55 -33.19
CA PRO A 172 -16.61 -30.18 -32.18
C PRO A 172 -17.00 -28.72 -32.18
N ALA A 173 -16.31 -27.86 -32.96
CA ALA A 173 -16.60 -26.44 -33.05
C ALA A 173 -17.76 -26.10 -34.00
N ILE A 174 -18.11 -27.03 -34.92
CA ILE A 174 -19.10 -26.81 -35.98
C ILE A 174 -20.12 -27.95 -36.00
N GLU A 175 -21.39 -27.64 -35.76
CA GLU A 175 -22.52 -28.49 -36.11
C GLU A 175 -23.08 -28.04 -37.45
N TRP A 176 -22.74 -28.76 -38.50
CA TRP A 176 -23.03 -28.37 -39.88
C TRP A 176 -24.53 -28.20 -40.15
N ASP A 177 -25.39 -29.07 -39.59
CA ASP A 177 -26.84 -28.99 -39.76
C ASP A 177 -27.41 -27.68 -39.18
N ARG A 178 -26.99 -27.34 -37.97
CA ARG A 178 -27.38 -26.10 -37.31
C ARG A 178 -26.76 -24.86 -37.97
N PHE A 179 -25.53 -24.99 -38.47
CA PHE A 179 -24.83 -23.93 -39.19
C PHE A 179 -25.48 -23.61 -40.52
N ALA A 180 -25.86 -24.65 -41.32
CA ALA A 180 -26.57 -24.47 -42.58
C ALA A 180 -27.96 -23.85 -42.36
N PHE A 181 -28.69 -24.31 -41.32
CA PHE A 181 -30.00 -23.78 -40.97
C PHE A 181 -29.93 -22.31 -40.48
N ALA A 182 -28.91 -22.00 -39.63
CA ALA A 182 -28.67 -20.64 -39.15
C ALA A 182 -28.26 -19.68 -40.29
N SER A 183 -27.44 -20.15 -41.26
CA SER A 183 -27.02 -19.39 -42.42
C SER A 183 -28.18 -19.12 -43.38
N ALA A 184 -29.06 -20.14 -43.59
CA ALA A 184 -30.28 -19.96 -44.38
C ALA A 184 -31.25 -18.97 -43.74
N ASN A 185 -31.38 -19.02 -42.39
CA ASN A 185 -32.23 -18.05 -41.64
C ASN A 185 -31.70 -16.62 -41.69
N ILE A 186 -30.39 -16.39 -41.73
CA ILE A 186 -29.83 -15.03 -41.91
C ILE A 186 -30.20 -14.44 -43.27
N ILE A 187 -30.28 -15.30 -44.31
CA ILE A 187 -30.70 -14.89 -45.66
C ILE A 187 -32.20 -14.65 -45.66
N VAL A 188 -33.00 -15.46 -44.99
CA VAL A 188 -34.47 -15.34 -44.92
C VAL A 188 -34.88 -14.16 -44.01
N ASP A 189 -34.19 -13.90 -42.86
CA ASP A 189 -34.49 -12.80 -41.96
C ASP A 189 -34.19 -11.43 -42.58
N LYS A 190 -33.29 -11.33 -43.56
CA LYS A 190 -33.13 -10.14 -44.42
C LYS A 190 -34.32 -9.89 -45.35
N VAL A 191 -35.16 -10.89 -45.58
CA VAL A 191 -36.32 -10.86 -46.50
C VAL A 191 -37.65 -10.88 -45.72
N ILE A 192 -37.71 -11.57 -44.57
CA ILE A 192 -38.94 -11.75 -43.77
C ILE A 192 -38.54 -11.73 -42.27
N SER A 193 -38.85 -10.66 -41.56
CA SER A 193 -38.54 -10.53 -40.09
C SER A 193 -39.31 -11.55 -39.26
N THR A 194 -38.78 -12.71 -39.01
CA THR A 194 -39.47 -13.83 -38.29
C THR A 194 -39.07 -13.95 -36.83
N GLY A 195 -38.16 -13.12 -36.33
CA GLY A 195 -37.89 -12.98 -34.88
C GLY A 195 -37.37 -14.21 -34.09
N HIS A 196 -37.17 -15.35 -34.73
CA HIS A 196 -36.69 -16.59 -34.10
C HIS A 196 -35.20 -16.80 -34.41
N ARG A 197 -34.32 -16.39 -33.52
CA ARG A 197 -32.88 -16.68 -33.62
C ARG A 197 -32.57 -18.10 -33.10
N PHE A 198 -32.42 -19.08 -33.94
CA PHE A 198 -31.85 -20.36 -33.58
C PHE A 198 -30.33 -20.24 -33.47
N GLY A 199 -29.77 -20.55 -32.26
CA GLY A 199 -28.33 -20.47 -31.99
C GLY A 199 -27.57 -21.65 -32.56
N GLY A 200 -26.72 -21.47 -33.57
CA GLY A 200 -25.75 -22.46 -34.07
C GLY A 200 -24.44 -22.51 -33.27
N SER A 201 -24.46 -22.33 -31.94
CA SER A 201 -23.26 -22.35 -31.11
C SER A 201 -23.08 -23.71 -30.43
N THR A 202 -21.90 -24.34 -30.58
CA THR A 202 -21.49 -25.54 -29.86
C THR A 202 -20.92 -25.17 -28.48
N LEU A 203 -20.74 -26.14 -27.55
CA LEU A 203 -20.09 -25.92 -26.29
C LEU A 203 -18.66 -25.35 -26.47
N ALA A 204 -17.90 -25.85 -27.44
CA ALA A 204 -16.55 -25.34 -27.75
C ALA A 204 -16.56 -23.87 -28.11
N THR A 205 -17.48 -23.41 -29.00
CA THR A 205 -17.58 -22.00 -29.36
C THR A 205 -18.19 -21.14 -28.27
N GLN A 206 -18.96 -21.71 -27.35
CA GLN A 206 -19.45 -20.98 -26.18
C GLN A 206 -18.33 -20.69 -25.18
N ILE A 207 -17.37 -21.61 -25.01
CA ILE A 207 -16.19 -21.41 -24.15
C ILE A 207 -15.35 -20.24 -24.71
N GLU A 208 -15.04 -20.23 -26.03
CA GLU A 208 -14.31 -19.12 -26.66
C GLU A 208 -15.03 -17.78 -26.45
N LYS A 209 -16.36 -17.77 -26.56
CA LYS A 209 -17.18 -16.59 -26.31
C LYS A 209 -17.04 -16.11 -24.85
N PHE A 210 -17.20 -16.99 -23.86
CA PHE A 210 -17.16 -16.59 -22.44
C PHE A 210 -15.78 -16.14 -21.98
N ARG A 211 -14.72 -16.70 -22.59
CA ARG A 211 -13.34 -16.42 -22.21
C ARG A 211 -12.78 -15.20 -22.91
N HIS A 212 -12.88 -15.14 -24.24
CA HIS A 212 -12.07 -14.24 -25.06
C HIS A 212 -12.85 -13.18 -25.83
N SER A 213 -14.16 -13.36 -26.04
CA SER A 213 -14.92 -12.33 -26.73
C SER A 213 -15.23 -11.13 -25.83
N PRO A 214 -15.23 -9.90 -26.37
CA PRO A 214 -15.55 -8.71 -25.59
C PRO A 214 -16.88 -8.86 -24.82
N GLU A 215 -16.86 -8.54 -23.53
CA GLU A 215 -18.00 -8.71 -22.59
C GLU A 215 -18.58 -10.14 -22.55
N GLY A 216 -17.88 -11.16 -23.04
CA GLY A 216 -18.39 -12.52 -23.14
C GLY A 216 -19.53 -12.70 -24.12
N ARG A 217 -19.65 -11.82 -25.12
CA ARG A 217 -20.77 -11.78 -26.07
C ARG A 217 -20.30 -11.86 -27.53
N THR A 218 -21.17 -12.38 -28.41
CA THR A 218 -20.94 -12.38 -29.84
C THR A 218 -21.59 -11.12 -30.44
N GLY A 219 -20.80 -10.08 -30.69
CA GLY A 219 -21.32 -8.80 -31.21
C GLY A 219 -21.44 -8.72 -32.74
N SER A 220 -20.72 -9.60 -33.48
CA SER A 220 -20.66 -9.55 -34.94
C SER A 220 -20.49 -10.93 -35.56
N VAL A 221 -20.68 -11.01 -36.90
CA VAL A 221 -20.42 -12.23 -37.68
C VAL A 221 -18.91 -12.55 -37.64
N THR A 222 -18.06 -11.54 -37.71
CA THR A 222 -16.60 -11.69 -37.63
C THR A 222 -16.19 -12.32 -36.29
N GLU A 223 -16.80 -11.87 -35.19
CA GLU A 223 -16.57 -12.43 -33.88
C GLU A 223 -17.02 -13.90 -33.81
N LYS A 224 -18.13 -14.24 -34.45
CA LYS A 224 -18.57 -15.66 -34.55
C LYS A 224 -17.60 -16.53 -35.34
N LEU A 225 -17.06 -16.02 -36.45
CA LEU A 225 -16.05 -16.73 -37.23
C LEU A 225 -14.74 -16.89 -36.43
N ARG A 226 -14.33 -15.86 -35.67
CA ARG A 226 -13.19 -15.92 -34.77
C ARG A 226 -13.34 -17.00 -33.72
N GLN A 227 -14.51 -17.11 -33.06
CA GLN A 227 -14.82 -18.17 -32.10
C GLN A 227 -14.75 -19.57 -32.76
N ILE A 228 -15.31 -19.74 -33.93
CA ILE A 228 -15.30 -21.03 -34.66
C ILE A 228 -13.88 -21.43 -35.08
N ALA A 229 -13.11 -20.48 -35.63
CA ALA A 229 -11.74 -20.73 -36.06
C ALA A 229 -10.85 -21.10 -34.86
N SER A 230 -10.90 -20.33 -33.76
CA SER A 230 -10.11 -20.59 -32.56
C SER A 230 -10.49 -21.94 -31.91
N ALA A 231 -11.79 -22.23 -31.75
CA ALA A 231 -12.24 -23.51 -31.21
C ALA A 231 -11.82 -24.67 -32.10
N SER A 232 -11.87 -24.52 -33.44
CA SER A 232 -11.40 -25.56 -34.36
C SER A 232 -9.90 -25.81 -34.27
N MET A 233 -9.09 -24.75 -34.27
CA MET A 233 -7.64 -24.86 -34.12
C MET A 233 -7.26 -25.50 -32.78
N ARG A 234 -7.93 -25.14 -31.69
CA ARG A 234 -7.75 -25.73 -30.36
C ARG A 234 -8.14 -27.21 -30.33
N ALA A 235 -9.20 -27.59 -31.03
CA ALA A 235 -9.64 -29.00 -31.10
C ALA A 235 -8.58 -29.91 -31.70
N TYR A 236 -7.79 -29.44 -32.65
CA TYR A 236 -6.74 -30.21 -33.32
C TYR A 236 -5.32 -29.91 -32.87
N ALA A 237 -5.15 -29.13 -31.76
CA ALA A 237 -3.82 -28.76 -31.26
C ALA A 237 -2.95 -29.96 -30.84
N GLN A 238 -3.58 -31.07 -30.45
CA GLN A 238 -2.89 -32.30 -30.07
C GLN A 238 -2.88 -33.37 -31.20
N GLY A 239 -3.33 -33.03 -32.41
CA GLY A 239 -3.40 -33.92 -33.53
C GLY A 239 -4.80 -34.08 -34.11
N PRO A 240 -4.99 -35.05 -35.07
CA PRO A 240 -6.27 -35.20 -35.76
C PRO A 240 -7.39 -35.84 -34.91
N ASP A 241 -7.06 -36.50 -33.81
CA ASP A 241 -8.04 -37.15 -32.91
C ASP A 241 -8.55 -36.11 -31.89
N THR A 242 -9.83 -35.76 -31.94
CA THR A 242 -10.48 -34.78 -31.07
C THR A 242 -11.13 -35.37 -29.81
N THR A 243 -10.99 -36.68 -29.57
CA THR A 243 -11.71 -37.38 -28.49
C THR A 243 -11.34 -36.81 -27.11
N ALA A 244 -10.06 -36.59 -26.86
CA ALA A 244 -9.59 -35.95 -25.60
C ALA A 244 -10.10 -34.52 -25.46
N PHE A 245 -10.03 -33.74 -26.52
CA PHE A 245 -10.51 -32.36 -26.52
C PHE A 245 -12.02 -32.29 -26.26
N ARG A 246 -12.83 -33.15 -26.84
CA ARG A 246 -14.28 -33.19 -26.59
C ARG A 246 -14.63 -33.44 -25.13
N ARG A 247 -13.85 -34.28 -24.43
CA ARG A 247 -13.97 -34.46 -22.97
C ARG A 247 -13.54 -33.19 -22.21
N GLN A 248 -12.46 -32.58 -22.66
CA GLN A 248 -11.96 -31.31 -22.05
C GLN A 248 -12.99 -30.19 -22.19
N VAL A 249 -13.71 -30.10 -23.31
CA VAL A 249 -14.79 -29.11 -23.50
C VAL A 249 -15.86 -29.24 -22.42
N VAL A 250 -16.22 -30.44 -21.97
CA VAL A 250 -17.19 -30.65 -20.89
C VAL A 250 -16.65 -30.10 -19.56
N ILE A 251 -15.38 -30.42 -19.25
CA ILE A 251 -14.70 -29.92 -18.03
C ILE A 251 -14.67 -28.42 -18.05
N ASP A 252 -14.17 -27.84 -19.13
CA ASP A 252 -13.97 -26.40 -19.27
C ASP A 252 -15.29 -25.62 -19.19
N TYR A 253 -16.34 -26.14 -19.81
CA TYR A 253 -17.65 -25.52 -19.75
C TYR A 253 -18.19 -25.50 -18.33
N LEU A 254 -18.15 -26.63 -17.61
CA LEU A 254 -18.65 -26.73 -16.23
C LEU A 254 -17.83 -25.85 -15.25
N ASN A 255 -16.53 -25.66 -15.52
CA ASN A 255 -15.65 -24.85 -14.69
C ASN A 255 -15.65 -23.36 -15.02
N SER A 256 -16.07 -22.95 -16.25
CA SER A 256 -15.97 -21.55 -16.67
C SER A 256 -17.28 -20.86 -16.98
N THR A 257 -18.43 -21.57 -16.84
CA THR A 257 -19.76 -20.98 -17.07
C THR A 257 -20.01 -19.81 -16.13
N PRO A 258 -20.32 -18.59 -16.61
CA PRO A 258 -20.63 -17.46 -15.76
C PRO A 258 -22.02 -17.60 -15.13
N LEU A 259 -22.10 -17.46 -13.81
CA LEU A 259 -23.34 -17.62 -13.01
C LEU A 259 -23.64 -16.35 -12.21
N SER A 260 -23.48 -15.18 -12.83
CA SER A 260 -23.72 -13.87 -12.22
C SER A 260 -22.72 -13.52 -11.10
N ALA A 261 -23.06 -12.54 -10.26
CA ALA A 261 -22.29 -12.17 -9.09
C ALA A 261 -23.21 -12.14 -7.87
N ARG A 262 -22.65 -12.46 -6.69
CA ARG A 262 -23.39 -12.48 -5.43
C ARG A 262 -22.68 -11.64 -4.38
N ALA A 263 -23.44 -10.85 -3.63
CA ALA A 263 -22.92 -10.08 -2.50
C ALA A 263 -22.23 -10.98 -1.47
N GLY A 264 -21.02 -10.60 -1.04
CA GLY A 264 -20.18 -11.36 -0.12
C GLY A 264 -19.39 -12.52 -0.72
N PHE A 265 -19.62 -12.89 -1.99
CA PHE A 265 -18.85 -13.87 -2.74
C PHE A 265 -18.10 -13.25 -3.92
N GLY A 266 -18.73 -12.31 -4.63
CA GLY A 266 -18.24 -11.74 -5.88
C GLY A 266 -18.79 -12.47 -7.11
N GLU A 267 -18.00 -12.51 -8.18
CA GLU A 267 -18.34 -13.25 -9.39
C GLU A 267 -18.41 -14.76 -9.14
N VAL A 268 -19.48 -15.39 -9.61
CA VAL A 268 -19.71 -16.83 -9.50
C VAL A 268 -19.41 -17.47 -10.84
N ILE A 269 -18.40 -18.32 -10.90
CA ILE A 269 -17.92 -18.94 -12.12
C ILE A 269 -17.85 -20.45 -11.91
N GLY A 270 -18.40 -21.19 -12.87
CA GLY A 270 -18.44 -22.66 -12.82
C GLY A 270 -19.53 -23.22 -11.91
N LEU A 271 -19.84 -24.49 -12.15
CA LEU A 271 -20.89 -25.21 -11.43
C LEU A 271 -20.55 -25.41 -9.95
N GLY A 272 -19.27 -25.61 -9.63
CA GLY A 272 -18.82 -25.87 -8.25
C GLY A 272 -19.08 -24.66 -7.35
N ASP A 273 -18.56 -23.48 -7.73
CA ASP A 273 -18.79 -22.22 -7.01
C ASP A 273 -20.27 -21.82 -7.06
N GLY A 274 -20.98 -22.14 -8.15
CA GLY A 274 -22.42 -21.92 -8.30
C GLY A 274 -23.24 -22.64 -7.24
N LEU A 275 -22.96 -23.92 -6.97
CA LEU A 275 -23.63 -24.71 -5.95
C LEU A 275 -23.42 -24.12 -4.56
N TRP A 276 -22.22 -23.71 -4.24
CA TRP A 276 -21.88 -23.10 -2.96
C TRP A 276 -22.50 -21.69 -2.82
N ALA A 277 -22.24 -20.85 -3.80
CA ALA A 277 -22.68 -19.48 -3.73
C ALA A 277 -24.21 -19.34 -3.69
N TRP A 278 -24.93 -20.03 -4.57
CA TRP A 278 -26.38 -19.85 -4.70
C TRP A 278 -27.20 -20.73 -3.77
N TYR A 279 -26.73 -21.95 -3.46
CA TYR A 279 -27.50 -22.93 -2.69
C TYR A 279 -26.88 -23.32 -1.35
N GLY A 280 -25.60 -22.97 -1.11
CA GLY A 280 -24.86 -23.42 0.08
C GLY A 280 -24.54 -24.91 0.06
N THR A 281 -24.59 -25.53 -1.12
CA THR A 281 -24.33 -26.97 -1.27
C THR A 281 -22.83 -27.17 -1.47
N ASP A 282 -22.21 -27.99 -0.62
CA ASP A 282 -20.81 -28.36 -0.71
C ASP A 282 -20.53 -29.15 -1.99
N PHE A 283 -19.46 -28.82 -2.69
CA PHE A 283 -19.09 -29.40 -3.99
C PHE A 283 -18.80 -30.89 -3.89
N ASN A 284 -18.03 -31.33 -2.90
CA ASN A 284 -17.69 -32.75 -2.74
C ASN A 284 -18.92 -33.56 -2.36
N GLN A 285 -19.79 -33.01 -1.54
CA GLN A 285 -21.08 -33.60 -1.21
C GLN A 285 -21.97 -33.75 -2.44
N ALA A 286 -21.97 -32.74 -3.33
CA ALA A 286 -22.74 -32.79 -4.56
C ALA A 286 -22.21 -33.88 -5.51
N VAL A 287 -20.90 -33.93 -5.71
CA VAL A 287 -20.25 -34.99 -6.56
C VAL A 287 -20.54 -36.36 -6.01
N SER A 288 -20.39 -36.57 -4.71
CA SER A 288 -20.67 -37.87 -4.07
C SER A 288 -22.14 -38.32 -4.23
N ALA A 289 -23.09 -37.41 -3.92
CA ALA A 289 -24.54 -37.72 -4.01
C ALA A 289 -25.01 -38.05 -5.43
N LEU A 290 -24.40 -37.45 -6.47
CA LEU A 290 -24.77 -37.70 -7.86
C LEU A 290 -24.03 -38.88 -8.49
N SER A 291 -22.87 -39.28 -7.95
CA SER A 291 -22.09 -40.44 -8.43
C SER A 291 -22.56 -41.76 -7.82
N GLN A 292 -22.98 -41.75 -6.57
CA GLN A 292 -23.35 -42.96 -5.85
C GLN A 292 -24.83 -43.34 -6.03
N THR A 293 -25.13 -44.64 -5.96
CA THR A 293 -26.53 -45.10 -5.91
C THR A 293 -27.07 -44.92 -4.51
N PRO A 294 -28.18 -44.17 -4.32
CA PRO A 294 -28.73 -43.91 -3.00
C PRO A 294 -29.27 -45.22 -2.39
N ARG A 295 -29.12 -45.38 -1.05
CA ARG A 295 -29.49 -46.58 -0.29
C ARG A 295 -30.59 -46.33 0.74
N SER A 296 -30.84 -45.04 1.03
CA SER A 296 -31.86 -44.60 1.97
C SER A 296 -32.75 -43.49 1.39
N GLU A 297 -33.96 -43.29 1.95
CA GLU A 297 -34.86 -42.23 1.52
C GLU A 297 -34.21 -40.84 1.67
N ALA A 298 -33.39 -40.62 2.71
CA ALA A 298 -32.63 -39.37 2.91
C ALA A 298 -31.63 -39.13 1.77
N GLU A 299 -30.94 -40.18 1.30
CA GLU A 299 -30.01 -40.10 0.19
C GLU A 299 -30.71 -39.84 -1.16
N HIS A 300 -31.89 -40.48 -1.37
CA HIS A 300 -32.75 -40.21 -2.51
C HIS A 300 -33.23 -38.76 -2.55
N TYR A 301 -33.67 -38.22 -1.42
CA TYR A 301 -34.09 -36.83 -1.29
C TYR A 301 -32.90 -35.87 -1.55
N GLN A 302 -31.74 -36.13 -0.94
CA GLN A 302 -30.55 -35.32 -1.11
C GLN A 302 -30.08 -35.32 -2.59
N ARG A 303 -30.06 -36.50 -3.24
CA ARG A 303 -29.73 -36.63 -4.66
C ARG A 303 -30.67 -35.82 -5.54
N ALA A 304 -31.97 -35.92 -5.32
CA ALA A 304 -32.98 -35.20 -6.09
C ALA A 304 -32.88 -33.67 -5.90
N ARG A 305 -32.65 -33.22 -4.66
CA ARG A 305 -32.44 -31.81 -4.36
C ARG A 305 -31.21 -31.25 -5.07
N ILE A 306 -30.06 -31.93 -4.94
CA ILE A 306 -28.80 -31.50 -5.54
C ILE A 306 -28.89 -31.55 -7.08
N TYR A 307 -29.53 -32.58 -7.63
CA TYR A 307 -29.73 -32.67 -9.09
C TYR A 307 -30.56 -31.50 -9.61
N LYS A 308 -31.66 -31.16 -8.92
CA LYS A 308 -32.49 -30.00 -9.29
C LYS A 308 -31.68 -28.68 -9.24
N GLN A 309 -30.80 -28.51 -8.24
CA GLN A 309 -29.91 -27.37 -8.13
C GLN A 309 -28.91 -27.31 -9.30
N VAL A 310 -28.27 -28.45 -9.64
CA VAL A 310 -27.37 -28.55 -10.80
C VAL A 310 -28.07 -28.17 -12.10
N LEU A 311 -29.25 -28.78 -12.36
CA LEU A 311 -30.03 -28.49 -13.56
C LEU A 311 -30.42 -27.02 -13.65
N SER A 312 -30.84 -26.44 -12.55
CA SER A 312 -31.20 -25.00 -12.51
C SER A 312 -30.01 -24.09 -12.87
N LEU A 313 -28.80 -24.40 -12.38
CA LEU A 313 -27.58 -23.62 -12.74
C LEU A 313 -27.21 -23.78 -14.21
N LEU A 314 -27.31 -24.99 -14.77
CA LEU A 314 -27.08 -25.23 -16.19
C LEU A 314 -28.07 -24.44 -17.05
N LEU A 315 -29.33 -24.30 -16.64
CA LEU A 315 -30.35 -23.52 -17.34
C LEU A 315 -30.18 -22.00 -17.14
N ALA A 316 -29.77 -21.59 -15.95
CA ALA A 316 -29.57 -20.19 -15.60
C ALA A 316 -28.50 -19.50 -16.44
N GLN A 317 -27.51 -20.22 -16.97
CA GLN A 317 -26.42 -19.67 -17.79
C GLN A 317 -26.92 -18.88 -19.05
N ARG A 318 -28.14 -19.11 -19.50
CA ARG A 318 -28.75 -18.38 -20.62
C ARG A 318 -28.99 -16.91 -20.31
N ARG A 319 -29.33 -16.57 -19.07
CA ARG A 319 -29.58 -15.22 -18.54
C ARG A 319 -29.24 -15.18 -17.03
N PRO A 320 -27.94 -15.31 -16.64
CA PRO A 320 -27.58 -15.62 -15.25
C PRO A 320 -28.06 -14.55 -14.27
N SER A 321 -27.85 -13.26 -14.57
CA SER A 321 -28.25 -12.16 -13.71
C SER A 321 -29.77 -12.06 -13.54
N TYR A 322 -30.52 -12.44 -14.56
CA TYR A 322 -31.99 -12.47 -14.43
C TYR A 322 -32.46 -13.62 -13.56
N TYR A 323 -32.11 -14.86 -13.93
CA TYR A 323 -32.63 -16.07 -13.29
C TYR A 323 -32.15 -16.22 -11.83
N LEU A 324 -30.92 -15.84 -11.53
CA LEU A 324 -30.34 -16.02 -10.18
C LEU A 324 -30.66 -14.85 -9.23
N LEU A 325 -31.05 -13.67 -9.72
CA LEU A 325 -31.34 -12.51 -8.89
C LEU A 325 -32.86 -12.22 -8.83
N GLN A 326 -33.52 -12.04 -9.98
CA GLN A 326 -34.90 -11.52 -10.07
C GLN A 326 -35.92 -12.61 -10.45
N GLY A 327 -35.61 -13.47 -11.44
CA GLY A 327 -36.50 -14.47 -12.03
C GLY A 327 -36.38 -15.88 -11.43
N ARG A 328 -36.24 -16.00 -10.11
CA ARG A 328 -36.02 -17.30 -9.42
C ARG A 328 -37.20 -18.24 -9.54
N ASP A 329 -38.41 -17.74 -9.51
CA ASP A 329 -39.63 -18.54 -9.68
C ASP A 329 -39.76 -19.06 -11.12
N GLU A 330 -39.40 -18.22 -12.09
CA GLU A 330 -39.36 -18.64 -13.49
C GLU A 330 -38.25 -19.69 -13.73
N LEU A 331 -37.10 -19.55 -13.06
CA LEU A 331 -36.04 -20.57 -13.10
C LEU A 331 -36.53 -21.90 -12.51
N GLY A 332 -37.30 -21.86 -11.43
CA GLY A 332 -37.95 -23.04 -10.84
C GLY A 332 -38.88 -23.72 -11.85
N THR A 333 -39.78 -22.97 -12.47
CA THR A 333 -40.70 -23.45 -13.51
C THR A 333 -39.98 -24.03 -14.73
N LEU A 334 -38.93 -23.34 -15.19
CA LEU A 334 -38.09 -23.79 -16.31
C LEU A 334 -37.38 -25.11 -15.97
N THR A 335 -36.86 -25.22 -14.73
CA THR A 335 -36.19 -26.43 -14.25
C THR A 335 -37.14 -27.61 -14.19
N ASP A 336 -38.37 -27.39 -13.69
CA ASP A 336 -39.41 -28.43 -13.63
C ASP A 336 -39.84 -28.90 -15.00
N SER A 337 -39.92 -28.01 -15.98
CA SER A 337 -40.20 -28.37 -17.38
C SER A 337 -39.08 -29.27 -17.94
N HIS A 338 -37.82 -28.94 -17.71
CA HIS A 338 -36.68 -29.71 -18.19
C HIS A 338 -36.55 -31.06 -17.47
N LEU A 339 -36.93 -31.16 -16.17
CA LEU A 339 -37.00 -32.46 -15.47
C LEU A 339 -37.94 -33.45 -16.19
N ARG A 340 -39.09 -32.97 -16.68
CA ARG A 340 -40.03 -33.80 -17.44
C ARG A 340 -39.41 -34.24 -18.77
N VAL A 341 -38.86 -33.31 -19.53
CA VAL A 341 -38.24 -33.59 -20.83
C VAL A 341 -37.05 -34.58 -20.72
N LEU A 342 -36.20 -34.40 -19.67
CA LEU A 342 -35.06 -35.28 -19.40
C LEU A 342 -35.50 -36.70 -19.03
N ALA A 343 -36.61 -36.84 -18.31
CA ALA A 343 -37.17 -38.14 -17.99
C ALA A 343 -37.80 -38.81 -19.20
N GLU A 344 -38.53 -38.07 -20.06
CA GLU A 344 -39.08 -38.59 -21.32
C GLU A 344 -37.97 -39.07 -22.27
N ALA A 345 -36.83 -38.38 -22.29
CA ALA A 345 -35.65 -38.75 -23.07
C ALA A 345 -34.83 -39.90 -22.45
N GLY A 346 -35.19 -40.40 -21.27
CA GLY A 346 -34.46 -41.47 -20.58
C GLY A 346 -33.12 -41.04 -19.96
N ILE A 347 -32.85 -39.74 -19.89
CA ILE A 347 -31.58 -39.20 -19.28
C ILE A 347 -31.62 -39.36 -17.76
N ILE A 348 -32.79 -39.23 -17.16
CA ILE A 348 -33.04 -39.45 -15.72
C ILE A 348 -34.16 -40.46 -15.51
N SER A 349 -34.16 -41.14 -14.36
CA SER A 349 -35.25 -42.03 -13.99
C SER A 349 -36.52 -41.25 -13.64
N LEU A 350 -37.70 -41.92 -13.80
CA LEU A 350 -38.97 -41.35 -13.38
C LEU A 350 -39.00 -41.06 -11.87
N ASP A 351 -38.39 -41.92 -11.03
CA ASP A 351 -38.27 -41.70 -9.60
C ASP A 351 -37.50 -40.43 -9.25
N LEU A 352 -36.34 -40.22 -9.90
CA LEU A 352 -35.54 -38.98 -9.69
C LEU A 352 -36.33 -37.75 -10.13
N ARG A 353 -37.02 -37.78 -11.26
CA ARG A 353 -37.92 -36.71 -11.74
C ARG A 353 -38.97 -36.35 -10.70
N ASP A 354 -39.71 -37.36 -10.22
CA ASP A 354 -40.88 -37.15 -9.36
C ASP A 354 -40.44 -36.59 -8.01
N ARG A 355 -39.33 -37.11 -7.45
CA ARG A 355 -38.74 -36.54 -6.21
C ARG A 355 -38.21 -35.11 -6.43
N ALA A 356 -37.56 -34.83 -7.53
CA ALA A 356 -37.06 -33.49 -7.81
C ALA A 356 -38.17 -32.47 -8.06
N LEU A 357 -39.29 -32.88 -8.69
CA LEU A 357 -40.47 -32.04 -8.87
C LEU A 357 -41.15 -31.69 -7.54
N ALA A 358 -41.07 -32.58 -6.55
CA ALA A 358 -41.64 -32.37 -5.21
C ALA A 358 -40.80 -31.43 -4.32
N ILE A 359 -39.62 -30.96 -4.79
CA ILE A 359 -38.70 -30.11 -4.00
C ILE A 359 -38.64 -28.72 -4.61
N ASP A 360 -38.84 -27.68 -3.80
CA ASP A 360 -38.66 -26.29 -4.23
C ASP A 360 -37.16 -25.91 -4.28
N LEU A 361 -36.79 -25.03 -5.23
CA LEU A 361 -35.45 -24.44 -5.30
C LEU A 361 -35.29 -23.41 -4.15
N THR A 362 -34.59 -23.80 -3.12
CA THR A 362 -34.29 -22.92 -1.98
C THR A 362 -32.91 -22.29 -2.14
N PHE A 363 -32.88 -20.98 -2.37
CA PHE A 363 -31.63 -20.21 -2.47
C PHE A 363 -31.08 -19.89 -1.09
N ARG A 364 -29.76 -19.87 -0.95
CA ARG A 364 -29.07 -19.45 0.26
C ARG A 364 -29.39 -17.98 0.56
N HIS A 365 -29.79 -17.63 1.78
CA HIS A 365 -30.09 -16.27 2.19
C HIS A 365 -28.84 -15.52 2.64
N ASP A 366 -28.05 -16.11 3.52
CA ASP A 366 -26.88 -15.45 4.10
C ASP A 366 -25.67 -15.52 3.15
N PRO A 367 -24.90 -14.44 3.04
CA PRO A 367 -23.61 -14.50 2.35
C PRO A 367 -22.68 -15.49 3.05
N PRO A 368 -21.73 -16.12 2.33
CA PRO A 368 -20.69 -16.92 2.97
C PRO A 368 -19.98 -16.08 4.03
N ALA A 369 -19.87 -16.60 5.25
CA ALA A 369 -19.09 -15.94 6.29
C ALA A 369 -17.60 -15.92 5.86
N PRO A 370 -16.91 -14.78 5.96
CA PRO A 370 -15.48 -14.74 5.76
C PRO A 370 -14.79 -15.67 6.77
N ALA A 371 -13.75 -16.35 6.35
CA ALA A 371 -12.95 -17.14 7.29
C ALA A 371 -12.39 -16.24 8.40
N GLU A 372 -12.52 -16.66 9.66
CA GLU A 372 -11.88 -15.95 10.78
C GLU A 372 -10.38 -16.10 10.71
N PHE A 373 -9.66 -14.99 10.76
CA PHE A 373 -8.21 -14.95 10.65
C PHE A 373 -7.60 -14.09 11.76
N SER A 374 -6.48 -14.54 12.33
CA SER A 374 -5.63 -13.72 13.18
C SER A 374 -4.91 -12.66 12.34
N PHE A 375 -5.05 -11.39 12.71
CA PHE A 375 -4.30 -10.29 12.09
C PHE A 375 -2.79 -10.47 12.29
N ILE A 376 -2.37 -10.95 13.46
CA ILE A 376 -0.97 -11.16 13.80
C ILE A 376 -0.30 -12.10 12.79
N ASP A 377 -0.94 -13.21 12.44
CA ASP A 377 -0.37 -14.21 11.54
C ASP A 377 -0.33 -13.76 10.07
N ARG A 378 -1.17 -12.81 9.69
CA ARG A 378 -1.32 -12.37 8.29
C ARG A 378 -0.77 -10.98 8.01
N LYS A 379 -0.32 -10.24 9.01
CA LYS A 379 0.06 -8.83 8.84
C LYS A 379 1.20 -8.65 7.81
N ALA A 380 2.25 -9.44 7.91
CA ALA A 380 3.35 -9.42 6.94
C ALA A 380 2.88 -9.78 5.51
N ILE A 381 2.01 -10.80 5.39
CA ILE A 381 1.43 -11.22 4.11
C ILE A 381 0.53 -10.12 3.54
N ASN A 382 -0.29 -9.49 4.38
CA ASN A 382 -1.16 -8.40 3.95
C ASN A 382 -0.36 -7.14 3.56
N ALA A 383 0.80 -6.90 4.17
CA ALA A 383 1.70 -5.83 3.74
C ALA A 383 2.27 -6.10 2.33
N ILE A 384 2.64 -7.34 2.02
CA ILE A 384 3.05 -7.76 0.66
C ILE A 384 1.88 -7.62 -0.31
N ARG A 385 0.68 -8.09 0.04
CA ARG A 385 -0.51 -7.95 -0.81
C ARG A 385 -0.87 -6.49 -1.07
N ALA A 386 -0.73 -5.62 -0.07
CA ALA A 386 -0.96 -4.18 -0.24
C ALA A 386 0.07 -3.54 -1.19
N HIS A 387 1.32 -3.98 -1.13
CA HIS A 387 2.35 -3.55 -2.08
C HIS A 387 2.03 -4.03 -3.50
N LEU A 388 1.72 -5.32 -3.68
CA LEU A 388 1.28 -5.87 -4.96
C LEU A 388 0.04 -5.15 -5.50
N LEU A 389 -0.94 -4.84 -4.64
CA LEU A 389 -2.14 -4.08 -5.03
C LEU A 389 -1.78 -2.74 -5.68
N SER A 390 -0.82 -2.01 -5.09
CA SER A 390 -0.31 -0.75 -5.64
C SER A 390 0.39 -0.95 -6.98
N VAL A 391 1.31 -1.93 -7.06
CA VAL A 391 2.08 -2.24 -8.26
C VAL A 391 1.17 -2.66 -9.43
N PHE A 392 0.17 -3.49 -9.17
CA PHE A 392 -0.79 -3.94 -10.20
C PHE A 392 -1.91 -2.92 -10.49
N GLY A 393 -1.92 -1.77 -9.82
CA GLY A 393 -2.94 -0.73 -10.03
C GLY A 393 -4.37 -1.19 -9.72
N LYS A 394 -4.53 -2.20 -8.85
CA LYS A 394 -5.84 -2.71 -8.45
C LYS A 394 -6.35 -1.97 -7.21
N SER A 395 -7.67 -1.86 -7.09
CA SER A 395 -8.31 -1.12 -5.99
C SER A 395 -8.70 -1.99 -4.80
N THR A 396 -8.84 -3.31 -5.00
CA THR A 396 -9.29 -4.23 -3.96
C THR A 396 -8.46 -5.52 -3.94
N PHE A 397 -8.36 -6.17 -2.77
CA PHE A 397 -7.76 -7.50 -2.66
C PHE A 397 -8.53 -8.57 -3.44
N TYR A 398 -9.82 -8.36 -3.66
CA TYR A 398 -10.63 -9.23 -4.50
C TYR A 398 -10.11 -9.30 -5.94
N ASP A 399 -9.76 -8.15 -6.53
CA ASP A 399 -9.21 -8.09 -7.87
C ASP A 399 -7.80 -8.68 -7.93
N LEU A 400 -6.97 -8.37 -6.92
CA LEU A 400 -5.60 -8.86 -6.82
C LEU A 400 -5.54 -10.40 -6.69
N ASP A 401 -6.38 -10.98 -5.83
CA ASP A 401 -6.36 -12.42 -5.53
C ASP A 401 -6.76 -13.30 -6.72
N ARG A 402 -7.35 -12.71 -7.77
CA ARG A 402 -7.75 -13.40 -9.00
C ARG A 402 -6.70 -13.38 -10.10
N LEU A 403 -5.68 -12.55 -9.99
CA LEU A 403 -4.62 -12.45 -10.99
C LEU A 403 -3.77 -13.72 -11.01
N ASP A 404 -3.42 -14.22 -12.20
CA ASP A 404 -2.52 -15.34 -12.38
C ASP A 404 -1.07 -14.91 -12.13
N VAL A 405 -0.72 -14.78 -10.84
CA VAL A 405 0.55 -14.23 -10.37
C VAL A 405 1.13 -15.08 -9.26
N ARG A 406 2.43 -15.38 -9.38
CA ARG A 406 3.23 -15.92 -8.29
C ARG A 406 4.29 -14.89 -7.90
N ALA A 407 4.28 -14.46 -6.63
CA ALA A 407 5.26 -13.55 -6.06
C ALA A 407 6.17 -14.28 -5.07
N GLU A 408 7.48 -14.15 -5.24
CA GLU A 408 8.48 -14.65 -4.31
C GLU A 408 8.85 -13.53 -3.34
N SER A 409 8.46 -13.67 -2.08
CA SER A 409 8.77 -12.68 -1.04
C SER A 409 10.12 -12.94 -0.41
N THR A 410 10.66 -11.90 0.21
CA THR A 410 11.94 -11.99 0.94
C THR A 410 11.79 -12.50 2.38
N LEU A 411 10.58 -12.80 2.84
CA LEU A 411 10.30 -13.24 4.22
C LEU A 411 10.93 -14.61 4.52
N ASP A 412 11.49 -14.73 5.73
CA ASP A 412 11.88 -16.01 6.33
C ASP A 412 10.74 -16.53 7.21
N MET A 413 9.85 -17.32 6.66
CA MET A 413 8.66 -17.77 7.40
C MET A 413 8.97 -18.66 8.62
N PRO A 414 9.97 -19.52 8.61
CA PRO A 414 10.35 -20.24 9.82
C PRO A 414 10.72 -19.29 10.97
N THR A 415 11.52 -18.26 10.71
CA THR A 415 11.91 -17.25 11.72
C THR A 415 10.72 -16.35 12.08
N GLN A 416 9.93 -15.91 11.10
CA GLN A 416 8.71 -15.13 11.30
C GLN A 416 7.78 -15.81 12.32
N ARG A 417 7.51 -17.12 12.15
CA ARG A 417 6.66 -17.91 13.05
C ARG A 417 7.26 -18.03 14.46
N ARG A 418 8.57 -18.27 14.57
CA ARG A 418 9.25 -18.32 15.88
C ARG A 418 9.18 -16.99 16.62
N VAL A 419 9.38 -15.88 15.89
CA VAL A 419 9.26 -14.52 16.46
C VAL A 419 7.84 -14.23 16.91
N ILE A 420 6.81 -14.52 16.09
CA ILE A 420 5.39 -14.35 16.46
C ILE A 420 5.06 -15.19 17.72
N ALA A 421 5.47 -16.45 17.74
CA ALA A 421 5.25 -17.32 18.90
C ALA A 421 5.88 -16.73 20.17
N MET A 422 7.09 -16.18 20.08
CA MET A 422 7.75 -15.54 21.21
C MET A 422 7.05 -14.23 21.61
N LEU A 423 6.60 -13.42 20.66
CA LEU A 423 5.84 -12.18 20.95
C LEU A 423 4.52 -12.47 21.66
N ARG A 424 3.85 -13.58 21.33
CA ARG A 424 2.65 -14.03 22.06
C ARG A 424 3.00 -14.40 23.51
N ARG A 425 4.09 -15.12 23.72
CA ARG A 425 4.57 -15.46 25.08
C ARG A 425 4.97 -14.23 25.89
N ILE A 426 5.64 -13.27 25.28
CA ILE A 426 6.00 -11.99 25.91
C ILE A 426 4.74 -11.18 26.30
N GLY A 427 3.65 -11.31 25.56
CA GLY A 427 2.35 -10.69 25.87
C GLY A 427 1.57 -11.39 26.99
N ASP A 428 1.95 -12.60 27.40
CA ASP A 428 1.29 -13.33 28.48
C ASP A 428 1.89 -12.92 29.85
N PRO A 429 1.10 -12.31 30.75
CA PRO A 429 1.56 -11.90 32.08
C PRO A 429 2.19 -13.02 32.93
N LYS A 430 1.82 -14.27 32.70
CA LYS A 430 2.35 -15.42 33.42
C LYS A 430 3.78 -15.80 33.02
N GLU A 431 4.18 -15.49 31.79
CA GLU A 431 5.48 -15.85 31.24
C GLU A 431 6.55 -14.74 31.40
N VAL A 432 6.11 -13.49 31.54
CA VAL A 432 6.95 -12.28 31.50
C VAL A 432 8.13 -12.33 32.50
N ALA A 433 7.86 -12.78 33.73
CA ALA A 433 8.88 -12.89 34.77
C ALA A 433 9.91 -13.99 34.44
N GLY A 434 9.46 -15.16 33.95
CA GLY A 434 10.32 -16.26 33.53
C GLY A 434 11.21 -15.92 32.32
N LEU A 435 10.77 -14.99 31.47
CA LEU A 435 11.53 -14.47 30.34
C LEU A 435 12.47 -13.32 30.70
N GLY A 436 12.52 -12.89 31.98
CA GLY A 436 13.40 -11.82 32.47
C GLY A 436 13.00 -10.43 31.96
N LEU A 437 11.71 -10.22 31.73
CA LEU A 437 11.14 -8.94 31.23
C LEU A 437 10.61 -8.04 32.35
N THR A 438 10.76 -8.49 33.63
CA THR A 438 10.38 -7.73 34.82
C THR A 438 11.58 -7.17 35.55
N GLY A 439 11.43 -6.05 36.26
CA GLY A 439 12.46 -5.44 37.10
C GLY A 439 12.69 -3.95 36.78
N GLU A 440 13.78 -3.40 37.29
CA GLU A 440 14.11 -1.99 37.15
C GLU A 440 14.17 -1.57 35.66
N ARG A 441 13.38 -0.56 35.27
CA ARG A 441 13.23 -0.03 33.89
C ARG A 441 12.61 -1.00 32.88
N LEU A 442 12.12 -2.15 33.36
CA LEU A 442 11.34 -3.13 32.59
C LEU A 442 9.87 -3.10 33.02
N LEU A 443 9.14 -4.18 32.82
CA LEU A 443 7.74 -4.28 33.21
C LEU A 443 7.62 -4.55 34.72
N GLU A 444 6.52 -4.10 35.28
CA GLU A 444 6.05 -4.60 36.58
C GLU A 444 5.30 -5.93 36.36
N PRO A 445 5.31 -6.87 37.31
CA PRO A 445 4.73 -8.20 37.12
C PRO A 445 3.28 -8.22 36.65
N ASP A 446 2.48 -7.22 37.06
CA ASP A 446 1.04 -7.15 36.76
C ASP A 446 0.73 -6.28 35.52
N SER A 447 1.74 -5.78 34.78
CA SER A 447 1.57 -4.78 33.71
C SER A 447 1.90 -5.28 32.30
N ALA A 448 1.98 -6.59 32.05
CA ALA A 448 2.41 -7.14 30.75
C ALA A 448 1.34 -7.06 29.64
N GLY A 449 0.07 -7.07 29.99
CA GLY A 449 -1.03 -7.42 29.06
C GLY A 449 -1.42 -6.38 27.99
N ASN A 450 -0.92 -5.15 28.03
CA ASN A 450 -1.31 -4.08 27.11
C ASN A 450 -0.12 -3.49 26.33
N VAL A 451 1.03 -4.14 26.34
CA VAL A 451 2.20 -3.70 25.59
C VAL A 451 2.17 -4.31 24.20
N ASN A 452 2.14 -3.45 23.20
CA ASN A 452 2.26 -3.85 21.81
C ASN A 452 3.74 -3.83 21.41
N TYR A 453 4.26 -5.00 21.07
CA TYR A 453 5.62 -5.15 20.56
C TYR A 453 5.60 -5.27 19.04
N SER A 454 6.56 -4.65 18.38
CA SER A 454 6.79 -4.86 16.96
C SER A 454 8.28 -5.10 16.69
N VAL A 455 8.56 -5.97 15.71
CA VAL A 455 9.91 -6.41 15.35
C VAL A 455 10.01 -6.41 13.83
N THR A 456 11.02 -5.74 13.30
CA THR A 456 11.38 -5.81 11.90
C THR A 456 12.85 -6.12 11.76
N ILE A 457 13.19 -7.13 10.95
CA ILE A 457 14.58 -7.56 10.66
C ILE A 457 14.79 -7.50 9.15
N TYR A 458 15.87 -6.85 8.76
CA TYR A 458 16.35 -6.78 7.39
C TYR A 458 17.69 -7.49 7.27
N GLU A 459 17.93 -8.05 6.11
CA GLU A 459 19.20 -8.60 5.69
C GLU A 459 19.79 -7.75 4.55
N ARG A 460 21.02 -7.30 4.72
CA ARG A 460 21.80 -6.65 3.68
C ARG A 460 22.13 -7.65 2.56
N ARG A 461 21.83 -7.29 1.32
CA ARG A 461 22.22 -7.98 0.10
C ARG A 461 22.90 -7.00 -0.87
N ALA A 462 23.47 -7.51 -1.96
CA ALA A 462 24.20 -6.68 -2.92
C ALA A 462 23.36 -5.55 -3.52
N TYR A 463 22.07 -5.77 -3.75
CA TYR A 463 21.17 -4.86 -4.46
C TYR A 463 19.96 -4.40 -3.63
N GLY A 464 19.91 -4.72 -2.34
CA GLY A 464 18.79 -4.32 -1.51
C GLY A 464 18.86 -4.75 -0.06
N ASN A 465 17.99 -4.18 0.75
CA ASN A 465 17.74 -4.56 2.14
C ASN A 465 16.52 -5.49 2.19
N PHE A 466 16.75 -6.79 2.30
CA PHE A 466 15.71 -7.81 2.23
C PHE A 466 14.99 -7.94 3.57
N MET A 467 13.68 -7.71 3.58
CA MET A 467 12.87 -7.88 4.78
C MET A 467 12.71 -9.37 5.11
N ARG A 468 13.29 -9.82 6.22
CA ARG A 468 13.25 -11.21 6.68
C ARG A 468 12.14 -11.49 7.70
N VAL A 469 11.88 -10.51 8.57
CA VAL A 469 10.86 -10.60 9.61
C VAL A 469 10.12 -9.28 9.74
N GLN A 470 8.79 -9.35 9.75
CA GLN A 470 7.89 -8.25 10.11
C GLN A 470 6.77 -8.82 10.98
N ALA A 471 6.87 -8.61 12.30
CA ALA A 471 5.97 -9.22 13.26
C ALA A 471 5.57 -8.23 14.37
N ASP A 472 4.34 -8.34 14.84
CA ASP A 472 3.89 -7.69 16.08
C ASP A 472 2.90 -8.59 16.82
N ASN A 473 2.46 -8.19 18.03
CA ASN A 473 1.44 -8.87 18.83
C ASN A 473 0.11 -8.07 18.89
N LEU A 474 -0.08 -7.08 18.02
CA LEU A 474 -1.30 -6.27 17.97
C LEU A 474 -2.36 -6.93 17.09
N GLU A 475 -3.45 -7.43 17.70
CA GLU A 475 -4.59 -8.05 16.98
C GLU A 475 -5.51 -6.97 16.36
N ARG A 476 -4.93 -6.12 15.50
CA ARG A 476 -5.60 -5.04 14.74
C ARG A 476 -4.90 -4.86 13.39
N PRO A 477 -5.58 -4.26 12.39
CA PRO A 477 -4.97 -4.02 11.06
C PRO A 477 -3.74 -3.09 11.08
N LEU A 478 -3.60 -2.24 12.11
CA LEU A 478 -2.51 -1.27 12.21
C LEU A 478 -1.14 -1.97 12.31
N ASP A 479 -0.23 -1.62 11.41
CA ASP A 479 1.20 -1.94 11.51
C ASP A 479 1.93 -0.81 12.24
N LEU A 480 2.50 -1.11 13.40
CA LEU A 480 3.25 -0.13 14.21
C LEU A 480 4.57 0.29 13.57
N ASN A 481 5.18 -0.57 12.74
CA ASN A 481 6.47 -0.26 12.12
C ASN A 481 6.33 0.77 11.00
N GLU A 482 5.26 0.68 10.21
CA GLU A 482 5.10 1.49 8.99
C GLU A 482 3.97 2.52 9.07
N GLY A 483 2.94 2.27 9.87
CA GLY A 483 1.78 3.15 10.01
C GLY A 483 1.89 4.15 11.16
N GLY A 484 2.82 3.96 12.09
CA GLY A 484 2.92 4.75 13.32
C GLY A 484 3.79 6.00 13.19
N LYS A 485 3.27 7.16 13.62
CA LYS A 485 4.07 8.32 14.00
C LYS A 485 4.25 8.26 15.51
N LEU A 486 5.42 7.82 15.96
CA LEU A 486 5.68 7.56 17.38
C LEU A 486 6.72 8.52 17.94
N ASP A 487 6.51 9.01 19.15
CA ASP A 487 7.59 9.62 19.92
C ASP A 487 8.55 8.51 20.36
N LEU A 488 9.66 8.39 19.63
CA LEU A 488 10.71 7.41 19.90
C LEU A 488 11.89 8.02 20.68
N GLY A 489 11.72 9.24 21.17
CA GLY A 489 12.62 9.92 22.09
C GLY A 489 14.06 9.95 21.62
N SER A 490 14.94 9.42 22.45
CA SER A 490 16.39 9.45 22.23
C SER A 490 16.92 8.69 21.01
N THR A 491 16.09 8.02 20.22
CA THR A 491 16.53 7.49 18.91
C THR A 491 16.88 8.61 17.93
N ALA A 492 16.26 9.80 18.07
CA ALA A 492 16.58 10.99 17.29
C ALA A 492 18.05 11.45 17.42
N LYS A 493 18.73 11.07 18.50
CA LYS A 493 20.17 11.34 18.68
C LYS A 493 21.03 10.66 17.61
N LEU A 494 20.56 9.55 17.03
CA LEU A 494 21.23 8.91 15.91
C LEU A 494 21.21 9.82 14.68
N ARG A 495 20.04 10.36 14.31
CA ARG A 495 19.93 11.33 13.19
C ARG A 495 20.76 12.59 13.47
N THR A 496 20.70 13.11 14.68
CA THR A 496 21.48 14.29 15.09
C THR A 496 22.99 14.04 15.01
N LEU A 497 23.47 12.87 15.44
CA LEU A 497 24.87 12.48 15.31
C LEU A 497 25.31 12.38 13.84
N VAL A 498 24.48 11.77 12.99
CA VAL A 498 24.76 11.68 11.56
C VAL A 498 24.84 13.08 10.94
N SER A 499 23.87 13.99 11.20
CA SER A 499 23.89 15.36 10.70
C SER A 499 25.13 16.13 11.17
N TYR A 500 25.51 15.95 12.45
CA TYR A 500 26.74 16.57 12.97
C TYR A 500 27.97 16.11 12.19
N LEU A 501 28.12 14.81 11.97
CA LEU A 501 29.25 14.24 11.25
C LEU A 501 29.20 14.54 9.74
N GLU A 502 28.01 14.66 9.13
CA GLU A 502 27.87 15.14 7.74
C GLU A 502 28.43 16.56 7.59
N ILE A 503 28.12 17.47 8.53
CA ILE A 503 28.68 18.82 8.52
C ILE A 503 30.20 18.78 8.64
N ILE A 504 30.74 17.92 9.51
CA ILE A 504 32.19 17.76 9.64
C ILE A 504 32.80 17.24 8.31
N ALA A 505 32.14 16.30 7.62
CA ALA A 505 32.59 15.86 6.30
C ALA A 505 32.55 16.97 5.26
N GLN A 506 31.50 17.77 5.23
CA GLN A 506 31.37 18.93 4.33
C GLN A 506 32.46 19.97 4.58
N LEU A 507 32.75 20.26 5.86
CA LEU A 507 33.81 21.19 6.25
C LEU A 507 35.20 20.65 5.92
N HIS A 508 35.41 19.34 6.07
CA HIS A 508 36.63 18.68 5.62
C HIS A 508 36.81 18.83 4.10
N ASP A 509 35.81 18.49 3.31
CA ASP A 509 35.83 18.61 1.87
C ASP A 509 36.15 20.05 1.42
N ARG A 510 35.53 21.04 2.08
CA ARG A 510 35.69 22.47 1.82
C ARG A 510 37.07 23.00 2.20
N TYR A 511 37.71 22.54 3.28
CA TYR A 511 38.86 23.19 3.88
C TYR A 511 40.12 22.34 4.01
N ALA A 512 40.09 21.00 3.92
CA ALA A 512 41.28 20.17 4.18
C ALA A 512 42.44 20.40 3.19
N HIS A 513 42.16 20.89 2.00
CA HIS A 513 43.13 21.18 0.95
C HIS A 513 43.78 22.56 1.10
N LEU A 514 43.27 23.47 1.96
CA LEU A 514 43.76 24.82 2.14
C LEU A 514 45.04 24.85 2.99
N PRO A 515 45.94 25.81 2.71
CA PRO A 515 47.13 26.05 3.51
C PRO A 515 46.76 26.69 4.86
N ALA A 516 47.61 26.48 5.90
CA ALA A 516 47.30 26.94 7.29
C ALA A 516 47.03 28.44 7.39
N ARG A 517 47.61 29.29 6.53
CA ARG A 517 47.36 30.73 6.51
C ARG A 517 45.91 31.04 6.12
N GLU A 518 45.43 30.45 5.05
CA GLU A 518 44.04 30.67 4.58
C GLU A 518 43.02 30.12 5.57
N LEU A 519 43.35 29.00 6.20
CA LEU A 519 42.50 28.46 7.30
C LEU A 519 42.41 29.40 8.49
N ALA A 520 43.49 30.11 8.86
CA ALA A 520 43.49 31.10 9.92
C ALA A 520 42.55 32.31 9.60
N GLU A 521 42.53 32.75 8.35
CA GLU A 521 41.65 33.85 7.90
C GLU A 521 40.17 33.45 8.03
N VAL A 522 39.79 32.20 7.72
CA VAL A 522 38.43 31.68 7.92
C VAL A 522 38.01 31.66 9.40
N ALA A 523 38.95 31.36 10.32
CA ALA A 523 38.68 31.37 11.76
C ALA A 523 38.43 32.76 12.32
N GLU A 524 39.06 33.81 11.78
CA GLU A 524 38.96 35.22 12.22
C GLU A 524 37.63 35.86 11.77
N ASP A 525 37.01 35.40 10.70
CA ASP A 525 35.81 36.01 10.09
C ASP A 525 34.49 35.75 10.86
N GLY A 526 34.56 35.33 12.15
CA GLY A 526 33.38 35.11 12.98
C GLY A 526 32.55 33.87 12.62
N ALA A 527 33.21 32.84 12.12
CA ALA A 527 32.64 31.55 11.77
C ALA A 527 31.84 30.89 12.91
N ASP A 528 30.88 30.04 12.55
CA ASP A 528 30.11 29.26 13.52
C ASP A 528 31.00 28.24 14.29
N PRO A 529 30.54 27.69 15.44
CA PRO A 529 31.36 26.83 16.30
C PRO A 529 31.85 25.53 15.63
N LEU A 530 31.15 25.00 14.63
CA LEU A 530 31.57 23.79 13.90
C LEU A 530 32.67 24.12 12.89
N THR A 531 32.51 25.19 12.15
CA THR A 531 33.51 25.71 11.22
C THR A 531 34.81 26.10 11.96
N GLN A 532 34.68 26.85 13.06
CA GLN A 532 35.82 27.19 13.90
C GLN A 532 36.60 25.97 14.38
N TRP A 533 35.89 24.98 14.92
CA TRP A 533 36.51 23.74 15.40
C TRP A 533 37.17 22.97 14.26
N SER A 534 36.54 22.89 13.07
CA SER A 534 37.05 22.16 11.92
C SER A 534 38.33 22.78 11.38
N VAL A 535 38.36 24.10 11.28
CA VAL A 535 39.53 24.86 10.81
C VAL A 535 40.66 24.76 11.83
N ASP A 536 40.37 24.91 13.14
CA ASP A 536 41.38 24.76 14.22
C ASP A 536 41.99 23.35 14.18
N TYR A 537 41.17 22.30 14.02
CA TYR A 537 41.65 20.92 13.85
C TYR A 537 42.56 20.82 12.64
N LEU A 538 42.17 21.31 11.45
CA LEU A 538 42.96 21.21 10.22
C LEU A 538 44.27 21.98 10.27
N VAL A 539 44.37 23.07 11.03
CA VAL A 539 45.61 23.83 11.27
C VAL A 539 46.61 23.03 12.09
N HIS A 540 46.14 22.32 13.13
CA HIS A 540 46.99 21.69 14.12
C HIS A 540 47.20 20.17 13.92
N ALA A 541 46.35 19.52 13.09
CA ALA A 541 46.41 18.08 12.88
C ALA A 541 47.65 17.65 12.09
N GLY A 542 48.35 16.64 12.58
CA GLY A 542 49.42 15.96 11.85
C GLY A 542 48.91 15.10 10.69
N ASP A 543 47.67 14.66 10.76
CA ASP A 543 46.96 13.91 9.76
C ASP A 543 45.58 14.56 9.48
N ARG A 544 45.39 15.00 8.25
CA ARG A 544 44.19 15.70 7.78
C ARG A 544 43.19 14.78 7.09
N ASN A 545 43.34 13.44 7.17
CA ASN A 545 42.37 12.56 6.52
C ASN A 545 41.02 12.63 7.21
N LEU A 546 39.95 12.33 6.46
CA LEU A 546 38.57 12.44 6.95
C LEU A 546 38.30 11.53 8.16
N GLN A 547 38.85 10.28 8.18
CA GLN A 547 38.63 9.35 9.29
C GLN A 547 39.19 9.89 10.60
N SER A 548 40.41 10.47 10.56
CA SER A 548 41.04 11.07 11.76
C SER A 548 40.27 12.27 12.27
N MET A 549 39.74 13.11 11.36
CA MET A 549 38.88 14.24 11.73
C MET A 549 37.53 13.77 12.32
N MET A 550 36.92 12.71 11.79
CA MET A 550 35.71 12.11 12.35
C MET A 550 35.94 11.57 13.77
N ASP A 551 37.06 10.89 13.98
CA ASP A 551 37.43 10.34 15.29
C ASP A 551 37.69 11.48 16.31
N ALA A 552 38.33 12.58 15.89
CA ALA A 552 38.49 13.79 16.69
C ALA A 552 37.15 14.50 16.99
N ALA A 553 36.23 14.55 16.02
CA ALA A 553 34.88 15.08 16.21
C ALA A 553 34.09 14.34 17.29
N MET A 554 34.26 13.02 17.41
CA MET A 554 33.65 12.22 18.47
C MET A 554 34.26 12.52 19.87
N LEU A 555 35.47 13.07 19.93
CA LEU A 555 36.12 13.49 21.18
C LEU A 555 35.81 14.94 21.54
N ARG A 556 35.12 15.72 20.68
CA ARG A 556 34.70 17.08 20.99
C ARG A 556 33.82 17.10 22.24
N ARG A 557 34.00 18.08 23.10
CA ARG A 557 33.40 18.12 24.44
C ARG A 557 32.26 19.11 24.54
N TYR A 558 31.18 18.72 25.23
CA TYR A 558 30.04 19.55 25.57
C TYR A 558 29.67 19.43 27.04
N SER A 559 29.12 20.50 27.60
CA SER A 559 28.59 20.49 28.95
C SER A 559 27.26 19.72 29.02
N ALA A 560 27.08 18.93 30.05
CA ALA A 560 25.82 18.27 30.40
C ALA A 560 25.01 19.04 31.47
N ASN A 561 25.38 20.29 31.79
CA ASN A 561 24.75 21.09 32.83
C ASN A 561 23.35 21.58 32.38
N PRO A 562 22.26 21.37 33.20
CA PRO A 562 20.92 21.82 32.93
C PRO A 562 20.63 23.27 33.24
N GLY A 563 21.57 24.03 33.79
CA GLY A 563 21.36 25.41 34.25
C GLY A 563 21.22 26.48 33.15
N GLU A 564 21.31 26.09 31.86
CA GLU A 564 21.14 26.98 30.71
C GLU A 564 19.71 26.93 30.17
N ALA A 565 19.17 28.14 29.88
CA ALA A 565 17.94 28.28 29.16
C ALA A 565 18.20 28.59 27.68
N PHE A 566 17.52 27.89 26.77
CA PHE A 566 17.69 27.95 25.32
C PHE A 566 16.51 28.68 24.69
N PHE A 567 16.79 29.67 23.86
CA PHE A 567 15.74 30.26 23.01
C PHE A 567 15.64 29.43 21.73
N THR A 568 14.55 28.66 21.61
CA THR A 568 14.28 27.76 20.49
C THR A 568 12.80 27.40 20.46
N GLY A 569 12.25 26.96 19.33
CA GLY A 569 10.83 26.57 19.23
C GLY A 569 9.87 27.71 19.61
N ARG A 570 10.19 28.93 19.19
CA ARG A 570 9.43 30.16 19.48
C ARG A 570 9.38 30.57 20.97
N GLY A 571 10.21 29.99 21.85
CA GLY A 571 10.22 30.29 23.29
C GLY A 571 11.53 30.00 24.00
N LEU A 572 11.53 30.29 25.30
CA LEU A 572 12.65 29.97 26.17
C LEU A 572 12.39 28.65 26.89
N HIS A 573 13.28 27.68 26.68
CA HIS A 573 13.17 26.33 27.22
C HIS A 573 14.38 25.92 28.05
N THR A 574 14.14 25.09 29.05
CA THR A 574 15.19 24.40 29.82
C THR A 574 15.05 22.90 29.58
N PHE A 575 16.19 22.20 29.50
CA PHE A 575 16.23 20.77 29.26
C PHE A 575 16.96 20.07 30.42
N VAL A 576 16.61 18.79 30.61
CA VAL A 576 17.20 17.96 31.67
C VAL A 576 17.76 16.65 31.13
N ASN A 577 18.74 16.09 31.77
CA ASN A 577 19.21 14.73 31.50
C ASN A 577 18.30 13.72 32.20
N PHE A 578 18.11 12.56 31.58
CA PHE A 578 17.38 11.45 32.21
C PHE A 578 18.11 10.96 33.47
N ASP A 579 19.43 10.73 33.37
CA ASP A 579 20.28 10.41 34.52
C ASP A 579 20.93 11.70 35.03
N LYS A 580 20.55 12.07 36.25
CA LYS A 580 21.04 13.28 36.92
C LYS A 580 22.52 13.21 37.32
N THR A 581 23.12 12.02 37.36
CA THR A 581 24.56 11.85 37.69
C THR A 581 25.47 12.49 36.62
N HIS A 582 24.96 12.79 35.45
CA HIS A 582 25.70 13.45 34.38
C HIS A 582 25.66 15.01 34.46
N ASN A 583 24.81 15.60 35.31
CA ASN A 583 24.50 17.03 35.28
C ASN A 583 25.69 17.98 35.49
N GLY A 584 26.71 17.60 36.16
CA GLY A 584 27.90 18.44 36.38
C GLY A 584 29.07 18.16 35.43
N ARG A 585 28.91 17.28 34.45
CA ARG A 585 30.02 16.79 33.65
C ARG A 585 30.18 17.56 32.34
N ILE A 586 31.42 17.61 31.89
CA ILE A 586 31.77 17.94 30.50
C ILE A 586 32.12 16.62 29.83
N MET A 587 31.39 16.25 28.77
CA MET A 587 31.45 14.92 28.17
C MET A 587 31.80 15.02 26.69
N THR A 588 32.48 14.01 26.18
CA THR A 588 32.70 13.86 24.75
C THR A 588 31.40 13.45 24.03
N VAL A 589 31.33 13.68 22.73
CA VAL A 589 30.23 13.22 21.88
C VAL A 589 30.06 11.69 22.00
N ALA A 590 31.16 10.93 21.98
CA ALA A 590 31.16 9.48 22.15
C ALA A 590 30.55 9.05 23.49
N GLU A 591 30.99 9.66 24.62
CA GLU A 591 30.41 9.37 25.95
C GLU A 591 28.91 9.73 26.01
N ALA A 592 28.53 10.85 25.42
CA ALA A 592 27.12 11.30 25.38
C ALA A 592 26.25 10.36 24.55
N MET A 593 26.77 9.77 23.47
CA MET A 593 26.07 8.76 22.69
C MET A 593 25.91 7.45 23.46
N ARG A 594 26.98 6.98 24.11
CA ARG A 594 27.02 5.78 24.98
C ARG A 594 25.96 5.82 26.08
N TYR A 595 25.84 6.94 26.79
CA TYR A 595 24.92 7.11 27.92
C TYR A 595 23.62 7.86 27.56
N SER A 596 23.45 8.22 26.31
CA SER A 596 22.26 8.91 25.79
C SER A 596 21.95 10.24 26.51
N VAL A 597 22.96 11.10 26.73
CA VAL A 597 22.88 12.35 27.51
C VAL A 597 22.18 13.43 26.69
N ASN A 598 21.07 13.98 27.21
CA ASN A 598 20.23 14.93 26.46
C ASN A 598 20.92 16.26 26.16
N LEU A 599 21.50 16.89 27.18
CA LEU A 599 22.00 18.26 27.08
C LEU A 599 23.19 18.41 26.13
N VAL A 600 23.98 17.36 25.94
CA VAL A 600 25.03 17.35 24.92
C VAL A 600 24.43 17.42 23.53
N PHE A 601 23.38 16.65 23.25
CA PHE A 601 22.70 16.65 21.95
C PHE A 601 21.88 17.92 21.69
N ILE A 602 21.31 18.52 22.72
CA ILE A 602 20.69 19.85 22.63
C ILE A 602 21.71 20.92 22.19
N ARG A 603 22.91 20.91 22.78
CA ARG A 603 23.99 21.84 22.40
C ARG A 603 24.58 21.54 21.03
N MET A 604 24.68 20.26 20.68
CA MET A 604 25.08 19.83 19.35
C MET A 604 24.08 20.34 18.28
N MET A 605 22.77 20.17 18.51
CA MET A 605 21.72 20.68 17.62
C MET A 605 21.79 22.21 17.50
N ARG A 606 22.06 22.92 18.59
CA ARG A 606 22.31 24.36 18.53
C ARG A 606 23.49 24.71 17.62
N ASP A 607 24.57 23.95 17.68
CA ASP A 607 25.74 24.20 16.82
C ASP A 607 25.43 23.84 15.36
N ILE A 608 24.65 22.77 15.09
CA ILE A 608 24.15 22.42 13.74
C ILE A 608 23.28 23.56 13.19
N VAL A 609 22.34 24.08 13.98
CA VAL A 609 21.49 25.20 13.57
C VAL A 609 22.33 26.43 13.27
N ARG A 610 23.34 26.75 14.10
CA ARG A 610 24.25 27.86 13.86
C ARG A 610 25.06 27.72 12.58
N PHE A 611 25.51 26.51 12.28
CA PHE A 611 26.19 26.22 11.01
C PHE A 611 25.27 26.53 9.81
N HIS A 612 24.05 25.99 9.79
CA HIS A 612 23.11 26.25 8.70
C HIS A 612 22.67 27.70 8.57
N LEU A 613 22.69 28.46 9.67
CA LEU A 613 22.46 29.91 9.66
C LEU A 613 23.66 30.68 9.07
N ALA A 614 24.88 30.25 9.39
CA ALA A 614 26.11 30.89 8.86
C ALA A 614 26.34 30.56 7.38
N ASP A 615 25.92 29.36 6.92
CA ASP A 615 26.00 28.92 5.53
C ASP A 615 24.90 29.53 4.62
N GLY A 616 24.19 30.55 5.08
CA GLY A 616 23.20 31.29 4.31
C GLY A 616 23.82 32.44 3.49
N PRO A 617 23.04 33.02 2.56
CA PRO A 617 23.51 34.10 1.69
C PRO A 617 23.85 35.38 2.42
N THR A 618 23.36 35.57 3.65
CA THR A 618 23.62 36.74 4.48
C THR A 618 23.75 36.31 5.94
N ALA A 619 24.78 36.77 6.63
CA ALA A 619 25.01 36.45 8.02
C ALA A 619 23.82 36.94 8.91
N PRO A 620 23.29 36.13 9.83
CA PRO A 620 22.19 36.54 10.73
C PRO A 620 22.49 37.78 11.54
N ALA A 621 23.76 37.99 11.94
CA ALA A 621 24.19 39.16 12.66
C ALA A 621 24.00 40.47 11.84
N GLU A 622 24.22 40.43 10.56
CA GLU A 622 24.03 41.55 9.63
C GLU A 622 22.54 41.90 9.51
N ILE A 623 21.66 40.87 9.30
CA ILE A 623 20.22 41.07 9.24
C ILE A 623 19.67 41.64 10.54
N LEU A 624 20.20 41.22 11.68
CA LEU A 624 19.68 41.62 13.01
C LEU A 624 20.23 42.97 13.47
N SER A 625 21.42 43.37 13.05
CA SER A 625 22.07 44.63 13.43
C SER A 625 21.63 45.84 12.59
N SER A 626 21.33 45.64 11.31
CA SER A 626 20.92 46.70 10.38
C SER A 626 19.39 46.81 10.29
N PRO A 627 18.78 47.86 10.84
CA PRO A 627 17.31 48.03 10.78
C PRO A 627 16.72 48.16 9.36
N SER A 628 17.56 48.60 8.40
CA SER A 628 17.17 48.82 7.00
C SER A 628 17.49 47.66 6.08
N HIS A 629 17.99 46.54 6.60
CA HIS A 629 18.35 45.39 5.76
C HIS A 629 17.12 44.83 5.03
N PRO A 630 17.15 44.61 3.70
CA PRO A 630 15.97 44.19 2.91
C PRO A 630 15.33 42.88 3.40
N ALA A 631 16.13 41.86 3.76
CA ALA A 631 15.66 40.59 4.23
C ALA A 631 14.80 40.68 5.51
N ARG A 632 14.95 41.73 6.32
CA ARG A 632 14.11 41.95 7.52
C ARG A 632 12.63 42.04 7.18
N LYS A 633 12.31 42.74 6.08
CA LYS A 633 10.94 42.92 5.65
C LYS A 633 10.35 41.57 5.27
N GLU A 634 11.06 40.80 4.46
CA GLU A 634 10.64 39.48 4.02
C GLU A 634 10.39 38.54 5.21
N TYR A 635 11.33 38.45 6.16
CA TYR A 635 11.17 37.61 7.34
C TYR A 635 9.97 38.03 8.23
N LEU A 636 9.71 39.32 8.37
CA LEU A 636 8.59 39.81 9.18
C LEU A 636 7.23 39.60 8.48
N GLU A 637 7.18 39.71 7.14
CA GLU A 637 6.01 39.40 6.34
C GLU A 637 5.69 37.90 6.40
N ARG A 638 6.70 37.05 6.27
CA ARG A 638 6.55 35.60 6.41
C ARG A 638 6.10 35.22 7.81
N PHE A 639 6.69 35.77 8.86
CA PHE A 639 6.24 35.58 10.23
C PHE A 639 4.77 35.99 10.43
N ALA A 640 4.37 37.15 9.92
CA ALA A 640 2.99 37.65 10.01
C ALA A 640 2.01 36.68 9.33
N ASP A 641 2.40 36.12 8.20
CA ASP A 641 1.59 35.17 7.45
C ASP A 641 1.42 33.83 8.18
N GLU A 642 2.51 33.25 8.68
CA GLU A 642 2.51 31.98 9.40
C GLU A 642 1.75 32.08 10.74
N GLU A 643 2.10 33.05 11.58
CA GLU A 643 1.46 33.26 12.89
C GLU A 643 -0.02 33.57 12.74
N GLY A 644 -0.35 34.44 11.77
CA GLY A 644 -1.73 34.81 11.46
C GLY A 644 -2.55 33.62 10.96
N SER A 645 -1.97 32.78 10.12
CA SER A 645 -2.59 31.55 9.62
C SER A 645 -2.84 30.53 10.74
N LEU A 646 -1.91 30.41 11.69
CA LEU A 646 -2.06 29.54 12.86
C LEU A 646 -3.24 30.00 13.73
N PHE A 647 -3.31 31.31 14.06
CA PHE A 647 -4.43 31.88 14.84
C PHE A 647 -5.76 31.72 14.11
N LEU A 648 -5.83 32.03 12.81
CA LEU A 648 -7.04 31.86 12.02
C LEU A 648 -7.52 30.41 11.98
N SER A 649 -6.61 29.45 11.81
CA SER A 649 -6.95 28.03 11.84
C SER A 649 -7.51 27.58 13.19
N ARG A 650 -6.99 28.14 14.31
CA ARG A 650 -7.51 27.90 15.67
C ARG A 650 -8.89 28.53 15.86
N PHE A 651 -9.07 29.78 15.42
CA PHE A 651 -10.36 30.45 15.50
C PHE A 651 -11.39 29.80 14.59
N PHE A 652 -11.03 29.43 13.35
CA PHE A 652 -11.93 28.74 12.43
C PHE A 652 -12.52 27.45 13.03
N ARG A 653 -11.71 26.64 13.73
CA ARG A 653 -12.22 25.43 14.44
C ARG A 653 -13.26 25.78 15.51
N ARG A 654 -13.18 26.95 16.13
CA ARG A 654 -14.10 27.42 17.17
C ARG A 654 -15.43 27.88 16.60
N TYR A 655 -15.41 28.58 15.47
CA TYR A 655 -16.58 29.22 14.88
C TYR A 655 -17.22 28.41 13.74
N ARG A 656 -16.57 27.37 13.26
CA ARG A 656 -17.07 26.49 12.19
C ARG A 656 -18.41 25.87 12.55
N GLY A 657 -19.41 26.01 11.65
CA GLY A 657 -20.73 25.41 11.80
C GLY A 657 -21.70 26.17 12.73
N LEU A 658 -21.26 27.30 13.30
CA LEU A 658 -22.16 28.18 14.03
C LEU A 658 -22.99 29.05 13.08
N THR A 659 -24.20 29.40 13.49
CA THR A 659 -24.97 30.42 12.78
C THR A 659 -24.28 31.80 12.90
N PRO A 660 -24.53 32.76 12.00
CA PRO A 660 -23.99 34.12 12.10
C PRO A 660 -24.29 34.81 13.45
N ASP A 661 -25.45 34.57 14.03
CA ASP A 661 -25.85 35.11 15.32
C ASP A 661 -25.15 34.46 16.50
N ASP A 662 -24.98 33.12 16.44
CA ASP A 662 -24.25 32.36 17.46
C ASP A 662 -22.75 32.73 17.45
N ALA A 663 -22.15 32.88 16.27
CA ALA A 663 -20.77 33.30 16.12
C ALA A 663 -20.53 34.70 16.71
N LEU A 664 -21.40 35.68 16.45
CA LEU A 664 -21.34 36.99 17.04
C LEU A 664 -21.54 36.93 18.57
N SER A 665 -22.48 36.12 19.04
CA SER A 665 -22.75 35.92 20.46
C SER A 665 -21.57 35.31 21.19
N LEU A 666 -20.93 34.31 20.63
CA LEU A 666 -19.73 33.67 21.15
C LEU A 666 -18.56 34.67 21.20
N LEU A 667 -18.33 35.44 20.14
CA LEU A 667 -17.27 36.47 20.10
C LEU A 667 -17.52 37.56 21.18
N ALA A 668 -18.76 38.05 21.32
CA ALA A 668 -19.12 39.00 22.32
C ALA A 668 -18.91 38.53 23.77
N SER A 669 -19.19 37.23 24.04
CA SER A 669 -18.95 36.62 25.34
C SER A 669 -17.48 36.52 25.73
N ARG A 670 -16.56 36.56 24.77
CA ARG A 670 -15.09 36.57 24.98
C ARG A 670 -14.57 37.96 25.35
N SER A 671 -15.34 39.01 25.06
CA SER A 671 -15.06 40.37 25.50
C SER A 671 -15.76 40.64 26.85
N ARG A 672 -15.12 41.42 27.74
CA ARG A 672 -15.82 41.83 28.95
C ARG A 672 -17.07 42.64 28.58
N PRO A 673 -18.18 42.52 29.32
CA PRO A 673 -19.44 43.20 29.01
C PRO A 673 -19.36 44.69 29.40
N VAL A 674 -18.68 45.47 28.55
CA VAL A 674 -18.49 46.92 28.66
C VAL A 674 -18.96 47.54 27.34
N ALA A 675 -19.75 48.64 27.41
CA ALA A 675 -20.42 49.21 26.25
C ALA A 675 -19.51 49.52 25.06
N HIS A 676 -18.38 50.17 25.26
CA HIS A 676 -17.45 50.50 24.17
C HIS A 676 -16.83 49.25 23.54
N ARG A 677 -16.53 48.20 24.31
CA ARG A 677 -15.96 46.95 23.77
C ARG A 677 -16.96 46.17 22.92
N LEU A 678 -18.19 46.05 23.44
CA LEU A 678 -19.27 45.36 22.70
C LEU A 678 -19.68 46.17 21.48
N ALA A 679 -19.58 47.52 21.53
CA ALA A 679 -19.79 48.41 20.38
C ALA A 679 -18.78 48.10 19.27
N VAL A 680 -17.48 47.97 19.60
CA VAL A 680 -16.44 47.62 18.63
C VAL A 680 -16.67 46.20 18.05
N VAL A 681 -17.02 45.22 18.89
CA VAL A 681 -17.31 43.86 18.44
C VAL A 681 -18.46 43.86 17.42
N PHE A 682 -19.60 44.48 17.79
CA PHE A 682 -20.76 44.48 16.92
C PHE A 682 -20.52 45.24 15.61
N ARG A 683 -19.95 46.46 15.69
CA ARG A 683 -19.67 47.32 14.52
C ARG A 683 -18.60 46.71 13.60
N SER A 684 -17.68 45.92 14.13
CA SER A 684 -16.70 45.17 13.32
C SER A 684 -17.31 43.99 12.57
N VAL A 685 -18.25 43.30 13.19
CA VAL A 685 -18.89 42.09 12.64
C VAL A 685 -20.06 42.44 11.72
N ARG A 686 -20.86 43.45 12.10
CA ARG A 686 -22.04 43.96 11.35
C ARG A 686 -21.92 45.45 11.02
N PRO A 687 -21.02 45.86 10.11
CA PRO A 687 -20.74 47.25 9.84
C PRO A 687 -21.94 48.03 9.26
N ARG A 688 -22.85 47.31 8.56
CA ARG A 688 -24.04 47.91 7.93
C ARG A 688 -25.33 47.80 8.74
N ALA A 689 -25.28 47.23 9.93
CA ALA A 689 -26.46 47.14 10.81
C ALA A 689 -26.96 48.52 11.24
N SER A 690 -28.27 48.64 11.45
CA SER A 690 -28.90 49.88 11.89
C SER A 690 -28.57 50.24 13.36
N VAL A 691 -28.78 51.50 13.75
CA VAL A 691 -28.66 51.95 15.15
C VAL A 691 -29.63 51.16 16.05
N ALA A 692 -30.80 50.76 15.53
CA ALA A 692 -31.80 49.99 16.28
C ALA A 692 -31.28 48.57 16.63
N GLU A 693 -30.75 47.85 15.64
CA GLU A 693 -30.15 46.51 15.85
C GLU A 693 -28.94 46.56 16.80
N PHE A 694 -28.11 47.59 16.67
CA PHE A 694 -26.99 47.86 17.57
C PHE A 694 -27.46 48.08 19.01
N SER A 695 -28.49 48.91 19.18
CA SER A 695 -29.06 49.22 20.49
C SER A 695 -29.68 48.00 21.13
N GLN A 696 -30.40 47.19 20.37
CA GLN A 696 -30.94 45.93 20.83
C GLN A 696 -29.85 44.95 21.27
N PHE A 697 -28.75 44.83 20.50
CA PHE A 697 -27.62 44.01 20.85
C PHE A 697 -26.95 44.42 22.17
N LEU A 698 -26.70 45.72 22.36
CA LEU A 698 -26.07 46.24 23.59
C LEU A 698 -26.99 46.06 24.80
N ARG A 699 -28.26 46.44 24.72
CA ARG A 699 -29.21 46.29 25.82
C ARG A 699 -29.40 44.86 26.26
N ALA A 700 -29.44 43.91 25.32
CA ALA A 700 -29.52 42.48 25.61
C ALA A 700 -28.33 41.97 26.44
N ARG A 701 -27.15 42.58 26.28
CA ARG A 701 -25.91 42.12 26.93
C ARG A 701 -25.47 42.97 28.11
N LEU A 702 -26.08 44.14 28.30
CA LEU A 702 -25.84 45.07 29.37
C LEU A 702 -27.16 45.50 30.04
N PRO A 703 -27.93 44.56 30.60
CA PRO A 703 -29.27 44.83 31.11
C PRO A 703 -29.27 45.84 32.28
N ASN A 704 -28.15 45.96 33.01
CA ASN A 704 -28.02 46.86 34.16
C ASN A 704 -27.31 48.18 33.83
N ALA A 705 -26.96 48.41 32.54
CA ALA A 705 -26.33 49.68 32.13
C ALA A 705 -27.42 50.67 31.72
N ASP A 706 -27.43 51.86 32.37
CA ASP A 706 -28.31 52.97 31.98
C ASP A 706 -27.69 53.65 30.74
N LEU A 707 -28.12 53.19 29.54
CA LEU A 707 -27.66 53.74 28.26
C LEU A 707 -28.83 54.51 27.61
N SER A 708 -28.70 55.83 27.58
CA SER A 708 -29.66 56.70 26.86
C SER A 708 -29.56 56.48 25.33
N ALA A 709 -30.58 56.96 24.61
CA ALA A 709 -30.58 56.93 23.15
C ALA A 709 -29.37 57.71 22.56
N ALA A 710 -28.99 58.82 23.19
CA ALA A 710 -27.84 59.62 22.79
C ALA A 710 -26.52 58.90 23.04
N ASP A 711 -26.39 58.13 24.13
CA ASP A 711 -25.18 57.32 24.43
C ASP A 711 -25.02 56.19 23.39
N LEU A 712 -26.13 55.55 23.05
CA LEU A 712 -26.11 54.49 22.04
C LEU A 712 -25.73 54.99 20.64
N GLU A 713 -26.28 56.14 20.24
CA GLU A 713 -25.92 56.79 18.99
C GLU A 713 -24.47 57.24 18.97
N HIS A 714 -24.00 57.85 20.08
CA HIS A 714 -22.61 58.24 20.25
C HIS A 714 -21.66 57.01 20.12
N LEU A 715 -21.97 55.90 20.78
CA LEU A 715 -21.18 54.65 20.66
C LEU A 715 -21.19 54.09 19.24
N TYR A 716 -22.35 54.13 18.57
CA TYR A 716 -22.50 53.67 17.20
C TYR A 716 -21.65 54.45 16.21
N VAL A 717 -21.61 55.77 16.32
CA VAL A 717 -20.81 56.66 15.47
C VAL A 717 -19.34 56.57 15.79
N THR A 718 -18.98 56.61 17.10
CA THR A 718 -17.59 56.60 17.55
C THR A 718 -16.85 55.33 17.15
N TYR A 719 -17.51 54.19 17.27
CA TYR A 719 -16.89 52.87 16.96
C TYR A 719 -17.29 52.33 15.57
N GLY A 720 -17.56 53.25 14.64
CA GLY A 720 -17.83 52.89 13.23
C GLY A 720 -16.68 52.10 12.60
N PRO A 721 -16.95 51.31 11.54
CA PRO A 721 -15.98 50.36 10.96
C PRO A 721 -14.72 51.01 10.39
N ASP A 722 -14.81 52.24 9.91
CA ASP A 722 -13.73 52.99 9.25
C ASP A 722 -12.95 53.91 10.21
N ARG A 723 -13.28 53.92 11.49
CA ARG A 723 -12.66 54.82 12.49
C ARG A 723 -11.37 54.26 13.06
N PHE A 724 -11.19 52.96 13.06
CA PHE A 724 -10.04 52.28 13.67
C PHE A 724 -9.52 51.16 12.75
N SER A 725 -8.20 50.97 12.76
CA SER A 725 -7.55 49.80 12.11
C SER A 725 -8.06 48.48 12.72
N LEU A 726 -7.90 47.37 12.04
CA LEU A 726 -8.25 46.05 12.57
C LEU A 726 -7.51 45.77 13.89
N GLN A 727 -6.23 46.18 13.97
CA GLN A 727 -5.40 46.07 15.17
C GLN A 727 -6.01 46.85 16.34
N ASP A 728 -6.38 48.13 16.13
CA ASP A 728 -6.94 48.97 17.19
C ASP A 728 -8.30 48.47 17.67
N ARG A 729 -9.14 47.97 16.75
CA ARG A 729 -10.43 47.37 17.11
C ARG A 729 -10.25 46.12 17.99
N GLY A 730 -9.28 45.28 17.69
CA GLY A 730 -8.95 44.12 18.52
C GLY A 730 -8.42 44.54 19.90
N TYR A 731 -7.60 45.58 19.95
CA TYR A 731 -7.09 46.13 21.22
C TYR A 731 -8.21 46.72 22.09
N ILE A 732 -9.10 47.51 21.51
CA ILE A 732 -10.25 48.11 22.25
C ILE A 732 -11.20 46.98 22.71
N ALA A 733 -11.56 46.06 21.85
CA ALA A 733 -12.47 44.97 22.17
C ALA A 733 -11.86 43.90 23.11
N ARG A 734 -10.53 43.90 23.28
CA ARG A 734 -9.76 42.87 24.01
C ARG A 734 -9.96 41.47 23.48
N VAL A 735 -10.10 41.36 22.19
CA VAL A 735 -10.11 40.09 21.43
C VAL A 735 -9.06 40.14 20.32
N HIS A 736 -8.64 39.00 19.85
CA HIS A 736 -7.63 38.97 18.80
C HIS A 736 -8.16 39.61 17.50
N PRO A 737 -7.43 40.55 16.83
CA PRO A 737 -7.91 41.23 15.65
C PRO A 737 -8.39 40.27 14.54
N LEU A 738 -7.62 39.18 14.25
CA LEU A 738 -8.00 38.18 13.26
C LEU A 738 -9.25 37.40 13.68
N GLU A 739 -9.58 37.29 14.98
CA GLU A 739 -10.83 36.66 15.43
C GLU A 739 -12.04 37.56 15.10
N LEU A 740 -11.92 38.90 15.28
CA LEU A 740 -12.90 39.87 14.83
C LEU A 740 -13.14 39.79 13.31
N TRP A 741 -12.06 39.78 12.55
CA TRP A 741 -12.15 39.69 11.09
C TRP A 741 -12.79 38.38 10.64
N LEU A 742 -12.39 37.24 11.23
CA LEU A 742 -12.95 35.92 10.87
C LEU A 742 -14.46 35.87 11.09
N VAL A 743 -14.95 36.32 12.24
CA VAL A 743 -16.38 36.34 12.51
C VAL A 743 -17.11 37.29 11.55
N ALA A 744 -16.53 38.44 11.22
CA ALA A 744 -17.07 39.33 10.19
C ALA A 744 -17.09 38.70 8.78
N HIS A 745 -16.08 37.90 8.45
CA HIS A 745 -16.02 37.14 7.20
C HIS A 745 -17.13 36.09 7.17
N LEU A 746 -17.28 35.30 8.25
CA LEU A 746 -18.30 34.25 8.36
C LEU A 746 -19.75 34.80 8.41
N GLN A 747 -19.95 36.10 8.79
CA GLN A 747 -21.25 36.74 8.63
C GLN A 747 -21.63 36.93 7.15
N LYS A 748 -20.65 37.14 6.27
CA LYS A 748 -20.86 37.32 4.83
C LYS A 748 -20.97 36.00 4.09
N ASP A 749 -20.13 35.03 4.47
CA ASP A 749 -20.05 33.69 3.87
C ASP A 749 -19.92 32.62 4.97
N PRO A 750 -21.04 32.17 5.55
CA PRO A 750 -21.04 31.15 6.60
C PRO A 750 -20.52 29.79 6.15
N ALA A 751 -20.50 29.51 4.83
CA ALA A 751 -20.04 28.24 4.25
C ALA A 751 -18.56 28.24 3.87
N SER A 752 -17.84 29.35 4.10
CA SER A 752 -16.41 29.45 3.79
C SER A 752 -15.61 28.28 4.36
N SER A 753 -14.79 27.63 3.51
CA SER A 753 -13.83 26.63 3.96
C SER A 753 -12.63 27.27 4.67
N ARG A 754 -11.87 26.47 5.44
CA ARG A 754 -10.63 26.94 6.04
C ARG A 754 -9.65 27.50 5.00
N ALA A 755 -9.53 26.84 3.86
CA ALA A 755 -8.66 27.30 2.78
C ALA A 755 -9.10 28.66 2.21
N ALA A 756 -10.40 28.85 2.00
CA ALA A 756 -10.96 30.12 1.54
C ALA A 756 -10.71 31.25 2.54
N VAL A 757 -10.89 31.01 3.85
CA VAL A 757 -10.61 31.98 4.92
C VAL A 757 -9.13 32.37 4.92
N LEU A 758 -8.22 31.41 4.81
CA LEU A 758 -6.78 31.68 4.75
C LEU A 758 -6.39 32.48 3.50
N ALA A 759 -6.95 32.15 2.36
CA ALA A 759 -6.71 32.90 1.11
C ALA A 759 -7.24 34.34 1.19
N ALA A 760 -8.43 34.54 1.77
CA ALA A 760 -9.05 35.86 1.89
C ALA A 760 -8.41 36.78 2.96
N SER A 761 -7.56 36.24 3.83
CA SER A 761 -7.02 36.98 5.01
C SER A 761 -5.60 37.48 4.83
N VAL A 762 -4.99 37.38 3.66
CA VAL A 762 -3.57 37.76 3.44
C VAL A 762 -3.26 39.18 3.92
N ASP A 763 -4.01 40.17 3.41
CA ASP A 763 -3.79 41.59 3.78
C ASP A 763 -4.03 41.84 5.27
N GLN A 764 -5.02 41.18 5.85
CA GLN A 764 -5.37 41.38 7.27
C GLN A 764 -4.32 40.75 8.19
N ARG A 765 -3.70 39.63 7.79
CA ARG A 765 -2.56 39.07 8.53
C ARG A 765 -1.40 40.06 8.54
N GLN A 766 -1.06 40.67 7.41
CA GLN A 766 -0.02 41.69 7.33
C GLN A 766 -0.39 42.93 8.11
N GLU A 767 -1.64 43.44 8.03
CA GLU A 767 -2.12 44.61 8.80
C GLU A 767 -1.96 44.39 10.31
N VAL A 768 -2.40 43.23 10.82
CA VAL A 768 -2.37 42.94 12.26
C VAL A 768 -0.95 42.91 12.82
N TYR A 769 0.01 42.48 12.05
CA TYR A 769 1.43 42.40 12.43
C TYR A 769 2.25 43.63 11.94
N GLY A 770 1.62 44.58 11.27
CA GLY A 770 2.28 45.78 10.72
C GLY A 770 3.05 46.62 11.73
N TRP A 771 2.72 46.49 13.03
CA TRP A 771 3.46 47.16 14.10
C TRP A 771 4.92 46.68 14.24
N LEU A 772 5.25 45.49 13.80
CA LEU A 772 6.62 44.93 13.81
C LEU A 772 7.58 45.69 12.90
N PHE A 773 7.08 46.44 11.92
CA PHE A 773 7.90 47.28 11.03
C PHE A 773 8.23 48.65 11.61
N LYS A 774 7.70 49.02 12.78
CA LYS A 774 7.95 50.32 13.43
C LYS A 774 9.33 50.34 14.10
N SER A 775 10.11 51.39 13.93
CA SER A 775 11.48 51.52 14.45
C SER A 775 11.61 51.37 15.98
N LYS A 776 10.55 51.73 16.74
CA LYS A 776 10.52 51.62 18.19
C LYS A 776 10.42 50.21 18.77
N VAL A 777 10.24 49.19 17.92
CA VAL A 777 10.02 47.77 18.35
C VAL A 777 11.06 46.80 17.80
N GLN A 778 12.28 47.27 17.51
CA GLN A 778 13.37 46.48 16.95
C GLN A 778 13.62 45.17 17.70
N ARG A 779 13.58 45.19 19.04
CA ARG A 779 13.80 43.98 19.86
C ARG A 779 12.75 42.90 19.60
N ALA A 780 11.50 43.31 19.46
CA ALA A 780 10.42 42.37 19.13
C ALA A 780 10.52 41.85 17.69
N ALA A 781 10.86 42.73 16.73
CA ALA A 781 11.12 42.34 15.34
C ALA A 781 12.30 41.36 15.26
N ASN A 782 13.42 41.65 15.93
CA ASN A 782 14.59 40.75 15.94
C ASN A 782 14.25 39.37 16.52
N THR A 783 13.40 39.29 17.54
CA THR A 783 12.93 37.98 18.06
C THR A 783 12.16 37.19 17.01
N ARG A 784 11.29 37.83 16.22
CA ARG A 784 10.50 37.20 15.17
C ARG A 784 11.41 36.75 13.99
N ILE A 785 12.35 37.58 13.61
CA ILE A 785 13.34 37.22 12.59
C ILE A 785 14.18 36.02 13.03
N ARG A 786 14.61 35.97 14.31
CA ARG A 786 15.32 34.77 14.82
C ARG A 786 14.50 33.49 14.75
N ILE A 787 13.17 33.59 15.00
CA ILE A 787 12.28 32.44 14.84
C ILE A 787 12.27 31.94 13.39
N MET A 788 12.12 32.86 12.43
CA MET A 788 12.11 32.52 11.01
C MET A 788 13.44 31.96 10.52
N LEU A 789 14.55 32.54 10.97
CA LEU A 789 15.89 32.03 10.69
C LEU A 789 16.10 30.63 11.28
N GLU A 790 15.61 30.37 12.50
CA GLU A 790 15.65 29.02 13.09
C GLU A 790 14.84 28.03 12.26
N GLU A 791 13.66 28.42 11.77
CA GLU A 791 12.82 27.59 10.90
C GLU A 791 13.50 27.26 9.57
N ASP A 792 14.19 28.22 8.94
CA ASP A 792 14.99 27.99 7.74
C ASP A 792 16.14 26.99 7.97
N ALA A 793 16.83 27.11 9.11
CA ALA A 793 17.86 26.15 9.48
C ALA A 793 17.27 24.73 9.69
N PHE A 794 16.10 24.64 10.34
CA PHE A 794 15.43 23.36 10.52
C PHE A 794 14.90 22.77 9.20
N GLN A 795 14.56 23.61 8.21
CA GLN A 795 14.23 23.09 6.88
C GLN A 795 15.44 22.42 6.22
N LYS A 796 16.63 23.01 6.28
CA LYS A 796 17.87 22.38 5.79
C LYS A 796 18.19 21.07 6.52
N ILE A 797 17.96 21.03 7.85
CA ILE A 797 18.11 19.80 8.64
C ILE A 797 17.08 18.76 8.21
N HIS A 798 15.84 19.18 7.94
CA HIS A 798 14.78 18.31 7.44
C HIS A 798 15.18 17.68 6.09
N ASP A 799 15.65 18.47 5.13
CA ASP A 799 16.07 18.03 3.81
C ASP A 799 17.20 16.96 3.91
N SER A 800 18.16 17.16 4.84
CA SER A 800 19.18 16.15 5.16
C SER A 800 18.57 14.87 5.74
N TRP A 801 17.62 14.99 6.68
CA TRP A 801 16.98 13.82 7.30
C TRP A 801 16.07 13.07 6.31
N GLU A 802 15.36 13.77 5.43
CA GLU A 802 14.53 13.19 4.36
C GLU A 802 15.38 12.35 3.39
N ARG A 803 16.52 12.88 2.98
CA ARG A 803 17.52 12.16 2.17
C ARG A 803 18.00 10.86 2.86
N LEU A 804 17.97 10.83 4.20
CA LEU A 804 18.29 9.67 5.04
C LEU A 804 17.04 8.90 5.53
N GLY A 805 15.92 9.02 4.81
CA GLY A 805 14.70 8.26 5.05
C GLY A 805 13.77 8.79 6.15
N TYR A 806 13.88 10.07 6.56
CA TYR A 806 12.88 10.65 7.50
C TYR A 806 11.53 10.81 6.79
N PRO A 807 10.41 10.29 7.35
CA PRO A 807 9.20 10.05 6.55
C PRO A 807 8.14 11.16 6.66
N PHE A 808 8.36 12.21 7.45
CA PHE A 808 7.36 13.24 7.68
C PHE A 808 7.76 14.56 7.02
N PRO A 809 6.78 15.37 6.56
CA PRO A 809 7.04 16.54 5.73
C PRO A 809 7.67 17.73 6.49
N THR A 810 7.76 17.66 7.83
CA THR A 810 8.30 18.76 8.65
C THR A 810 8.94 18.24 9.93
N LEU A 811 9.96 18.93 10.40
CA LEU A 811 10.49 18.81 11.76
C LEU A 811 9.87 19.87 12.67
N VAL A 812 9.84 19.61 13.97
CA VAL A 812 9.58 20.64 14.98
C VAL A 812 10.81 21.57 15.04
N PRO A 813 10.70 22.88 14.71
CA PRO A 813 11.84 23.78 14.66
C PRO A 813 12.28 24.16 16.10
N SER A 814 12.88 23.20 16.79
CA SER A 814 13.35 23.33 18.17
C SER A 814 14.54 22.41 18.40
N TYR A 815 15.49 22.84 19.25
CA TYR A 815 16.63 21.98 19.66
C TYR A 815 16.17 20.68 20.33
N ALA A 816 14.94 20.61 20.85
CA ALA A 816 14.34 19.39 21.37
C ALA A 816 14.18 18.28 20.31
N THR A 817 14.19 18.62 19.02
CA THR A 817 14.21 17.63 17.91
C THR A 817 15.42 16.69 18.04
N ALA A 818 16.55 17.16 18.57
CA ALA A 818 17.69 16.30 18.86
C ALA A 818 17.40 15.15 19.85
N ILE A 819 16.36 15.25 20.63
CA ILE A 819 15.98 14.28 21.67
C ILE A 819 14.60 13.64 21.44
N GLY A 820 13.95 13.96 20.30
CA GLY A 820 12.80 13.18 19.81
C GLY A 820 11.48 13.89 19.62
N THR A 821 11.37 15.21 19.89
CA THR A 821 10.08 15.93 19.79
C THR A 821 9.43 15.94 18.39
N SER A 822 10.18 15.64 17.34
CA SER A 822 9.65 15.55 15.97
C SER A 822 8.96 14.22 15.67
N ALA A 823 9.03 13.25 16.57
CA ALA A 823 8.62 11.86 16.38
C ALA A 823 9.37 11.18 15.20
N ASP A 824 9.22 9.89 15.04
CA ASP A 824 9.79 9.15 13.90
C ASP A 824 8.94 7.89 13.62
N ARG A 825 9.27 7.19 12.56
CA ARG A 825 8.68 5.89 12.21
C ARG A 825 9.72 4.80 12.45
N PRO A 826 9.38 3.68 13.10
CA PRO A 826 10.34 2.60 13.34
C PRO A 826 11.02 2.10 12.06
N ALA A 827 10.28 1.90 10.97
CA ALA A 827 10.82 1.49 9.67
C ALA A 827 11.83 2.52 9.10
N ALA A 828 11.59 3.81 9.28
CA ALA A 828 12.50 4.88 8.82
C ALA A 828 13.81 4.94 9.61
N LEU A 829 13.78 4.58 10.90
CA LEU A 829 14.99 4.40 11.69
C LEU A 829 15.77 3.15 11.27
N ALA A 830 15.07 2.07 10.90
CA ALA A 830 15.71 0.88 10.36
C ALA A 830 16.34 1.17 8.99
N GLU A 831 15.71 1.99 8.13
CA GLU A 831 16.30 2.44 6.86
C GLU A 831 17.62 3.20 7.09
N LEU A 832 17.65 4.15 8.03
CA LEU A 832 18.89 4.83 8.40
C LEU A 832 19.96 3.84 8.90
N MET A 833 19.57 2.84 9.70
CA MET A 833 20.50 1.79 10.14
C MET A 833 21.02 0.99 8.95
N GLY A 834 20.18 0.69 7.96
CA GLY A 834 20.56 0.06 6.70
C GLY A 834 21.61 0.87 5.94
N ILE A 835 21.45 2.20 5.83
CA ILE A 835 22.44 3.09 5.20
C ILE A 835 23.79 2.99 5.93
N LEU A 836 23.78 2.92 7.28
CA LEU A 836 25.02 2.79 8.06
C LEU A 836 25.68 1.41 7.88
N VAL A 837 24.91 0.34 7.78
CA VAL A 837 25.40 -1.03 7.55
C VAL A 837 25.91 -1.19 6.10
N ASN A 838 25.29 -0.50 5.15
CA ASN A 838 25.67 -0.48 3.74
C ASN A 838 26.80 0.54 3.42
N GLU A 839 27.54 0.97 4.41
CA GLU A 839 28.68 1.89 4.25
C GLU A 839 28.32 3.22 3.54
N GLY A 840 27.12 3.73 3.80
CA GLY A 840 26.61 4.97 3.25
C GLY A 840 25.85 4.85 1.95
N LEU A 841 25.64 3.65 1.43
CA LEU A 841 24.77 3.39 0.30
C LEU A 841 23.30 3.28 0.77
N ARG A 842 22.43 4.03 0.12
CA ARG A 842 20.97 3.93 0.34
C ARG A 842 20.40 2.85 -0.57
N LEU A 843 20.31 1.63 -0.07
CA LEU A 843 19.71 0.51 -0.76
C LEU A 843 18.20 0.48 -0.50
N PRO A 844 17.36 0.13 -1.49
CA PRO A 844 15.93 0.00 -1.31
C PRO A 844 15.58 -1.17 -0.38
N THR A 845 14.42 -1.07 0.28
CA THR A 845 13.82 -2.19 1.00
C THR A 845 13.10 -3.11 0.04
N VAL A 846 13.53 -4.37 -0.02
CA VAL A 846 12.96 -5.40 -0.88
C VAL A 846 12.04 -6.31 -0.08
N ARG A 847 10.76 -6.38 -0.47
CA ARG A 847 9.75 -7.30 0.09
C ARG A 847 9.42 -8.44 -0.87
N ILE A 848 9.57 -8.18 -2.15
CA ILE A 848 9.31 -9.11 -3.25
C ILE A 848 10.57 -9.14 -4.09
N ASP A 849 11.14 -10.33 -4.24
CA ASP A 849 12.37 -10.56 -5.01
C ASP A 849 12.06 -10.85 -6.47
N ARG A 850 11.04 -11.68 -6.71
CA ARG A 850 10.62 -12.05 -8.07
C ARG A 850 9.11 -12.06 -8.20
N VAL A 851 8.65 -11.80 -9.42
CA VAL A 851 7.25 -11.90 -9.84
C VAL A 851 7.19 -12.75 -11.11
N HIS A 852 6.35 -13.78 -11.08
CA HIS A 852 6.09 -14.64 -12.20
C HIS A 852 4.64 -14.43 -12.64
N LEU A 853 4.46 -13.89 -13.84
CA LEU A 853 3.19 -13.50 -14.42
C LEU A 853 2.78 -14.54 -15.46
N ALA A 854 1.50 -14.93 -15.47
CA ALA A 854 0.87 -15.75 -16.50
C ALA A 854 1.63 -17.07 -16.80
N GLU A 855 2.07 -17.80 -15.77
CA GLU A 855 2.86 -19.04 -15.88
C GLU A 855 2.21 -20.06 -16.82
N GLY A 856 3.01 -20.67 -17.71
CA GLY A 856 2.54 -21.70 -18.65
C GLY A 856 1.63 -21.18 -19.75
N THR A 857 1.62 -19.88 -20.04
CA THR A 857 0.86 -19.24 -21.11
C THR A 857 1.77 -18.58 -22.13
N PRO A 858 1.26 -18.19 -23.31
CA PRO A 858 2.02 -17.41 -24.29
C PRO A 858 2.42 -16.00 -23.81
N TYR A 859 1.95 -15.59 -22.65
CA TYR A 859 2.19 -14.29 -22.01
C TYR A 859 3.16 -14.38 -20.83
N GLU A 860 3.65 -15.57 -20.51
CA GLU A 860 4.50 -15.83 -19.35
C GLU A 860 5.67 -14.88 -19.31
N THR A 861 5.83 -14.21 -18.17
CA THR A 861 6.90 -13.24 -17.93
C THR A 861 7.44 -13.42 -16.52
N HIS A 862 8.75 -13.62 -16.42
CA HIS A 862 9.49 -13.64 -15.15
C HIS A 862 10.20 -12.33 -14.98
N MET A 863 10.01 -11.70 -13.84
CA MET A 863 10.67 -10.44 -13.48
C MET A 863 11.36 -10.56 -12.12
N GLY A 864 12.61 -10.14 -12.07
CA GLY A 864 13.42 -10.10 -10.85
C GLY A 864 13.71 -8.67 -10.43
N PHE A 865 13.79 -8.44 -9.12
CA PHE A 865 14.19 -7.14 -8.59
C PHE A 865 15.68 -6.88 -8.85
N SER A 866 16.04 -5.75 -9.43
CA SER A 866 17.41 -5.37 -9.76
C SER A 866 17.57 -3.85 -9.72
N VAL A 867 18.63 -3.37 -9.12
CA VAL A 867 18.93 -1.94 -9.01
C VAL A 867 20.16 -1.60 -9.82
N ASP A 868 19.99 -0.78 -10.84
CA ASP A 868 21.09 -0.35 -11.72
C ASP A 868 21.96 0.77 -11.12
N ARG A 869 21.39 1.57 -10.21
CA ARG A 869 22.09 2.69 -9.58
C ARG A 869 21.77 2.77 -8.09
N VAL A 870 22.81 2.74 -7.28
CA VAL A 870 22.73 2.94 -5.84
C VAL A 870 23.35 4.28 -5.49
N GLU A 871 22.64 5.10 -4.75
CA GLU A 871 23.12 6.40 -4.31
C GLU A 871 23.96 6.27 -3.03
N ARG A 872 25.16 6.83 -3.05
CA ARG A 872 25.96 7.03 -1.84
C ARG A 872 25.54 8.32 -1.16
N VAL A 873 24.81 8.20 -0.06
CA VAL A 873 24.30 9.34 0.69
C VAL A 873 25.19 9.77 1.86
N LEU A 874 26.08 8.88 2.32
CA LEU A 874 27.02 9.18 3.40
C LEU A 874 28.44 8.66 3.05
N PRO A 875 29.51 9.35 3.51
CA PRO A 875 30.88 8.83 3.40
C PRO A 875 31.09 7.55 4.23
N PRO A 876 31.89 6.58 3.77
CA PRO A 876 32.20 5.36 4.51
C PRO A 876 32.87 5.61 5.89
N GLU A 877 33.69 6.68 5.99
CA GLU A 877 34.35 7.11 7.21
C GLU A 877 33.35 7.48 8.30
N LEU A 878 32.30 8.23 7.91
CA LEU A 878 31.20 8.62 8.79
C LEU A 878 30.48 7.37 9.30
N THR A 879 30.10 6.46 8.42
CA THR A 879 29.34 5.27 8.81
C THR A 879 30.13 4.36 9.73
N ARG A 880 31.43 4.17 9.47
CA ARG A 880 32.35 3.43 10.38
C ARG A 880 32.41 4.07 11.76
N THR A 881 32.52 5.40 11.83
CA THR A 881 32.57 6.14 13.10
C THR A 881 31.26 6.02 13.87
N VAL A 882 30.10 6.16 13.21
CA VAL A 882 28.77 5.98 13.85
C VAL A 882 28.59 4.54 14.31
N ARG A 883 28.91 3.53 13.50
CA ARG A 883 28.82 2.12 13.88
C ARG A 883 29.66 1.77 15.10
N ARG A 884 30.88 2.31 15.19
CA ARG A 884 31.72 2.17 16.38
C ARG A 884 31.06 2.76 17.64
N ALA A 885 30.46 3.96 17.50
CA ALA A 885 29.75 4.58 18.62
C ALA A 885 28.51 3.78 19.04
N LEU A 886 27.80 3.16 18.08
CA LEU A 886 26.65 2.29 18.34
C LEU A 886 27.05 0.95 18.99
N SER A 887 28.21 0.37 18.64
CA SER A 887 28.77 -0.80 19.31
C SER A 887 29.07 -0.50 20.80
N ASP A 888 29.66 0.65 21.07
CA ASP A 888 29.95 1.10 22.42
C ASP A 888 28.70 1.29 23.30
N VAL A 889 27.55 1.66 22.70
CA VAL A 889 26.24 1.67 23.41
C VAL A 889 25.85 0.28 23.92
N VAL A 890 26.17 -0.77 23.16
CA VAL A 890 25.90 -2.17 23.54
C VAL A 890 26.96 -2.73 24.48
N GLU A 891 28.21 -2.41 24.25
CA GLU A 891 29.33 -2.94 25.09
C GLU A 891 29.35 -2.28 26.47
N ASN A 892 29.23 -0.95 26.54
CA ASN A 892 29.50 -0.16 27.74
C ASN A 892 28.36 0.79 28.14
N GLY A 893 27.27 0.83 27.38
CA GLY A 893 26.23 1.84 27.52
C GLY A 893 24.83 1.35 27.85
N THR A 894 23.84 2.03 27.35
CA THR A 894 22.40 1.83 27.67
C THR A 894 21.83 0.49 27.19
N ALA A 895 22.50 -0.21 26.27
CA ALA A 895 22.06 -1.51 25.74
C ALA A 895 22.95 -2.70 26.14
N ARG A 896 23.79 -2.55 27.16
CA ARG A 896 24.78 -3.58 27.57
C ARG A 896 24.18 -4.95 27.94
N ARG A 897 22.87 -5.04 28.15
CA ARG A 897 22.14 -6.30 28.33
C ARG A 897 22.30 -7.30 27.17
N LEU A 898 22.62 -6.78 25.97
CA LEU A 898 22.84 -7.57 24.75
C LEU A 898 24.27 -8.01 24.53
N ALA A 899 25.24 -7.48 25.28
CA ALA A 899 26.64 -7.82 25.09
C ALA A 899 26.87 -9.36 25.17
N GLY A 900 27.52 -9.92 24.15
CA GLY A 900 27.81 -11.35 24.03
C GLY A 900 26.62 -12.28 23.76
N THR A 901 25.42 -11.75 23.47
CA THR A 901 24.19 -12.56 23.27
C THR A 901 24.23 -13.35 21.97
N TYR A 902 24.64 -12.71 20.86
CA TYR A 902 24.64 -13.32 19.54
C TYR A 902 26.01 -13.92 19.21
N ARG A 903 26.01 -15.12 18.62
CA ARG A 903 27.21 -15.84 18.26
C ARG A 903 27.11 -16.45 16.88
N ASP A 904 28.21 -16.53 16.15
CA ASP A 904 28.28 -17.24 14.88
C ASP A 904 28.30 -18.77 15.07
N THR A 905 28.32 -19.49 13.96
CA THR A 905 28.40 -20.98 13.96
C THR A 905 29.65 -21.54 14.59
N LYS A 906 30.70 -20.73 14.76
CA LYS A 906 31.97 -21.09 15.40
C LYS A 906 32.00 -20.69 16.89
N GLY A 907 30.94 -20.08 17.41
CA GLY A 907 30.82 -19.59 18.77
C GLY A 907 31.44 -18.22 19.04
N ALA A 908 31.99 -17.55 18.01
CA ALA A 908 32.50 -16.19 18.15
C ALA A 908 31.35 -15.18 18.33
N VAL A 909 31.59 -14.16 19.15
CA VAL A 909 30.59 -13.13 19.41
C VAL A 909 30.39 -12.26 18.16
N ILE A 910 29.15 -12.15 17.70
CA ILE A 910 28.76 -11.25 16.63
C ILE A 910 28.67 -9.84 17.21
N PRO A 911 29.34 -8.84 16.61
CA PRO A 911 29.23 -7.44 17.03
C PRO A 911 27.77 -6.94 16.91
N VAL A 912 27.28 -6.35 17.99
CA VAL A 912 25.95 -5.72 18.02
C VAL A 912 26.11 -4.25 18.34
N GLY A 913 25.45 -3.39 17.59
CA GLY A 913 25.39 -1.98 17.89
C GLY A 913 23.97 -1.43 17.73
N GLY A 914 23.67 -0.35 18.41
CA GLY A 914 22.34 0.24 18.28
C GLY A 914 22.08 1.45 19.14
N LYS A 915 20.91 2.08 18.94
CA LYS A 915 20.45 3.25 19.70
C LYS A 915 19.12 2.99 20.38
N THR A 916 19.09 3.29 21.65
CA THR A 916 17.92 3.20 22.54
C THR A 916 17.14 4.50 22.56
N GLY A 917 15.81 4.42 22.65
CA GLY A 917 14.93 5.57 22.81
C GLY A 917 13.70 5.28 23.66
N THR A 918 13.24 6.28 24.42
CA THR A 918 11.99 6.25 25.18
C THR A 918 11.31 7.59 24.99
N GLY A 919 10.04 7.59 24.63
CA GLY A 919 9.23 8.78 24.43
C GLY A 919 7.82 8.60 25.00
N ASP A 920 7.28 9.73 25.45
CA ASP A 920 5.90 9.85 25.93
C ASP A 920 5.20 10.92 25.12
N GLU A 921 4.14 10.55 24.42
CA GLU A 921 3.30 11.50 23.70
C GLU A 921 2.36 12.19 24.69
N LEU A 922 2.38 13.51 24.67
CA LEU A 922 1.55 14.34 25.55
C LEU A 922 0.45 15.02 24.73
N ALA A 923 -0.83 14.87 25.10
CA ALA A 923 -1.91 15.66 24.52
C ALA A 923 -1.85 17.12 25.00
N ASP A 924 -2.16 18.05 24.10
CA ASP A 924 -2.34 19.46 24.40
C ASP A 924 -3.70 19.72 25.11
N SER A 925 -3.97 18.98 26.20
CA SER A 925 -5.11 19.22 27.07
C SER A 925 -4.66 20.14 28.19
N GLY A 926 -5.29 21.28 28.39
CA GLY A 926 -4.96 22.26 29.45
C GLY A 926 -4.95 21.69 30.88
N ASN A 927 -5.13 20.37 31.05
CA ASN A 927 -5.13 19.65 32.32
C ASN A 927 -3.86 18.77 32.45
N PRO A 928 -2.96 19.03 33.41
CA PRO A 928 -1.73 18.25 33.60
C PRO A 928 -1.98 16.75 33.88
N LYS A 929 -3.18 16.35 34.28
CA LYS A 929 -3.53 14.96 34.62
C LYS A 929 -4.03 14.13 33.42
N GLU A 930 -4.27 14.76 32.27
CA GLU A 930 -4.83 14.11 31.05
C GLU A 930 -3.82 14.10 29.89
N ARG A 931 -2.54 14.42 30.14
CA ARG A 931 -1.56 14.72 29.08
C ARG A 931 -0.92 13.50 28.39
N GLU A 932 -0.83 12.34 29.03
CA GLU A 932 -0.19 11.18 28.42
C GLU A 932 -1.16 10.44 27.51
N VAL A 933 -0.86 10.44 26.22
CA VAL A 933 -1.65 9.77 25.17
C VAL A 933 -1.05 8.41 24.79
N SER A 934 0.30 8.28 24.80
CA SER A 934 0.98 7.03 24.55
C SER A 934 2.37 7.00 25.19
N ARG A 935 2.89 5.79 25.45
CA ARG A 935 4.26 5.53 25.84
C ARG A 935 4.91 4.59 24.86
N SER A 936 6.08 4.98 24.34
CA SER A 936 6.84 4.21 23.37
C SER A 936 8.28 4.02 23.83
N ALA A 937 8.85 2.87 23.53
CA ALA A 937 10.27 2.62 23.65
C ALA A 937 10.76 1.85 22.43
N ALA A 938 11.94 2.19 21.93
CA ALA A 938 12.49 1.56 20.74
C ALA A 938 13.98 1.26 20.89
N PHE A 939 14.42 0.25 20.16
CA PHE A 939 15.83 -0.06 19.95
C PHE A 939 16.05 -0.34 18.46
N VAL A 940 16.74 0.57 17.79
CA VAL A 940 17.22 0.37 16.42
C VAL A 940 18.64 -0.18 16.48
N PHE A 941 18.93 -1.25 15.72
CA PHE A 941 20.14 -2.04 15.89
C PHE A 941 20.66 -2.65 14.60
N TYR A 942 21.93 -3.07 14.63
CA TYR A 942 22.53 -3.99 13.68
C TYR A 942 23.13 -5.20 14.38
N LEU A 943 23.25 -6.33 13.67
CA LEU A 943 23.86 -7.58 14.08
C LEU A 943 24.93 -7.97 13.03
N GLY A 944 26.18 -7.81 13.37
CA GLY A 944 27.31 -7.95 12.44
C GLY A 944 27.23 -6.94 11.27
N ASP A 945 27.62 -7.39 10.09
CA ASP A 945 27.59 -6.60 8.85
C ASP A 945 26.42 -6.98 7.94
N ARG A 946 25.55 -7.88 8.40
CA ARG A 946 24.54 -8.50 7.55
C ARG A 946 23.12 -8.15 7.95
N PHE A 947 22.79 -8.09 9.23
CA PHE A 947 21.43 -7.87 9.70
C PHE A 947 21.28 -6.55 10.44
N PHE A 948 20.10 -5.95 10.30
CA PHE A 948 19.72 -4.78 11.07
C PHE A 948 18.20 -4.73 11.24
N GLY A 949 17.73 -3.88 12.13
CA GLY A 949 16.30 -3.80 12.37
C GLY A 949 15.91 -2.86 13.49
N VAL A 950 14.66 -2.96 13.90
CA VAL A 950 14.08 -2.18 14.99
C VAL A 950 13.11 -3.03 15.80
N ILE A 951 13.15 -2.85 17.11
CA ILE A 951 12.13 -3.35 18.04
C ILE A 951 11.49 -2.17 18.73
N THR A 952 10.14 -2.18 18.79
CA THR A 952 9.35 -1.16 19.46
C THR A 952 8.44 -1.81 20.50
N ALA A 953 8.30 -1.18 21.66
CA ALA A 953 7.29 -1.46 22.66
C ALA A 953 6.41 -0.23 22.82
N HIS A 954 5.09 -0.37 22.67
CA HIS A 954 4.15 0.74 22.65
C HIS A 954 2.89 0.44 23.47
N VAL A 955 2.49 1.39 24.32
CA VAL A 955 1.25 1.35 25.10
C VAL A 955 0.40 2.57 24.75
N PRO A 956 -0.81 2.41 24.18
CA PRO A 956 -1.69 3.52 23.84
C PRO A 956 -2.61 3.94 24.98
N GLY A 957 -3.02 5.22 25.00
CA GLY A 957 -4.16 5.74 25.72
C GLY A 957 -4.06 5.69 27.26
N GLN A 958 -5.19 5.44 27.88
CA GLN A 958 -5.35 5.49 29.34
C GLN A 958 -4.50 4.48 30.13
N PHE A 959 -3.89 3.51 29.47
CA PHE A 959 -3.07 2.48 30.11
C PHE A 959 -1.67 2.99 30.44
N THR A 960 -1.18 4.06 29.78
CA THR A 960 0.19 4.59 29.87
C THR A 960 0.67 4.83 31.32
N ARG A 961 -0.19 5.32 32.19
CA ARG A 961 0.17 5.64 33.59
C ARG A 961 0.58 4.44 34.45
N ARG A 962 0.29 3.22 33.98
CA ARG A 962 0.64 1.99 34.70
C ARG A 962 2.02 1.44 34.29
N TYR A 963 2.69 2.10 33.34
CA TYR A 963 3.91 1.61 32.75
C TYR A 963 5.07 2.57 32.95
N ASN A 964 6.14 2.06 33.55
CA ASN A 964 7.38 2.80 33.80
C ASN A 964 8.57 2.24 33.00
N PHE A 965 8.31 1.32 32.05
CA PHE A 965 9.39 0.75 31.24
C PHE A 965 10.11 1.83 30.42
N THR A 966 11.36 1.58 30.13
CA THR A 966 12.19 2.41 29.25
C THR A 966 12.66 1.60 28.04
N SER A 967 13.55 2.17 27.26
CA SER A 967 14.22 1.46 26.16
C SER A 967 15.01 0.20 26.60
N ALA A 968 15.16 -0.04 27.89
CA ALA A 968 15.65 -1.32 28.41
C ALA A 968 14.74 -2.49 28.01
N LEU A 969 13.43 -2.25 27.86
CA LEU A 969 12.45 -3.28 27.49
C LEU A 969 12.67 -3.80 26.05
N PRO A 970 12.68 -3.00 24.98
CA PRO A 970 12.96 -3.49 23.64
C PRO A 970 14.38 -4.10 23.49
N VAL A 971 15.36 -3.63 24.24
CA VAL A 971 16.70 -4.27 24.33
C VAL A 971 16.59 -5.68 24.92
N GLN A 972 15.84 -5.84 26.01
CA GLN A 972 15.62 -7.15 26.63
C GLN A 972 14.79 -8.06 25.72
N VAL A 973 13.80 -7.53 25.00
CA VAL A 973 13.03 -8.29 24.01
C VAL A 973 13.95 -8.85 22.92
N LEU A 974 14.88 -8.06 22.38
CA LEU A 974 15.86 -8.56 21.40
C LEU A 974 16.71 -9.69 21.97
N LYS A 975 17.09 -9.61 23.24
CA LYS A 975 17.82 -10.69 23.91
C LYS A 975 16.99 -11.97 24.02
N VAL A 976 15.71 -11.84 24.39
CA VAL A 976 14.76 -12.96 24.50
C VAL A 976 14.48 -13.59 23.13
N LEU A 977 14.50 -12.80 22.07
CA LEU A 977 14.33 -13.28 20.69
C LEU A 977 15.56 -13.97 20.11
N ALA A 978 16.73 -13.93 20.76
CA ALA A 978 17.96 -14.50 20.22
C ALA A 978 17.83 -15.97 19.78
N PRO A 979 17.20 -16.89 20.53
CA PRO A 979 17.00 -18.28 20.07
C PRO A 979 16.13 -18.40 18.82
N ALA A 980 15.18 -17.47 18.62
CA ALA A 980 14.31 -17.43 17.43
C ALA A 980 15.05 -16.91 16.20
N LEU A 981 15.97 -15.96 16.38
CA LEU A 981 16.72 -15.29 15.32
C LEU A 981 18.02 -16.02 14.94
N GLN A 982 18.62 -16.75 15.87
CA GLN A 982 19.92 -17.41 15.68
C GLN A 982 19.99 -18.32 14.44
N PRO A 983 18.95 -19.11 14.10
CA PRO A 983 18.96 -19.91 12.87
C PRO A 983 19.07 -19.06 11.59
N LEU A 984 18.37 -17.93 11.53
CA LEU A 984 18.46 -16.98 10.40
C LEU A 984 19.84 -16.35 10.31
N ILE A 985 20.43 -15.99 11.45
CA ILE A 985 21.76 -15.35 11.52
C ILE A 985 22.85 -16.32 11.08
N ASN A 986 22.72 -17.59 11.44
CA ASN A 986 23.67 -18.65 11.12
C ASN A 986 23.49 -19.22 9.70
N ASP A 987 22.38 -18.92 9.06
CA ASP A 987 22.11 -19.34 7.69
C ASP A 987 23.09 -18.64 6.74
N THR A 988 23.89 -19.42 6.01
CA THR A 988 24.82 -18.91 5.01
C THR A 988 24.14 -19.04 3.64
N PRO A 989 23.90 -17.96 2.89
CA PRO A 989 23.31 -18.08 1.57
C PRO A 989 24.18 -18.95 0.66
N GLU A 990 23.61 -19.97 0.06
CA GLU A 990 24.25 -20.70 -1.03
C GLU A 990 24.43 -19.73 -2.22
N GLY A 991 25.67 -19.43 -2.59
CA GLY A 991 26.02 -18.70 -3.81
C GLY A 991 26.78 -17.38 -3.66
N GLU A 992 26.93 -16.80 -2.48
CA GLU A 992 27.69 -15.54 -2.28
C GLU A 992 28.98 -15.72 -1.45
N GLN A 993 29.79 -16.74 -1.75
CA GLN A 993 31.19 -16.79 -1.37
C GLN A 993 32.04 -16.12 -2.47
N GLY A 994 32.03 -14.81 -2.52
CA GLY A 994 32.88 -14.06 -3.46
C GLY A 994 32.42 -12.62 -3.60
N ASP A 995 33.14 -11.70 -2.99
CA ASP A 995 33.25 -10.28 -3.28
C ASP A 995 31.98 -9.48 -3.63
N VAL A 996 31.23 -9.13 -2.61
CA VAL A 996 30.20 -8.08 -2.68
C VAL A 996 30.78 -6.68 -3.00
N LEU A 997 32.09 -6.49 -2.93
CA LEU A 997 32.78 -5.21 -3.18
C LEU A 997 33.62 -5.19 -4.47
N ALA A 998 33.75 -6.28 -5.22
CA ALA A 998 34.61 -6.36 -6.40
C ALA A 998 33.87 -6.25 -7.75
N ALA A 999 32.54 -6.29 -7.76
CA ALA A 999 31.75 -5.97 -8.97
C ALA A 999 31.76 -4.46 -9.17
N GLY A 1000 32.69 -4.00 -9.96
CA GLY A 1000 33.08 -2.63 -10.22
C GLY A 1000 31.93 -1.64 -10.38
N PHE A 1001 31.74 -0.80 -9.39
CA PHE A 1001 31.26 0.55 -9.62
C PHE A 1001 32.45 1.42 -10.08
N SER A 1002 32.84 1.29 -11.35
CA SER A 1002 33.71 2.26 -11.99
C SER A 1002 32.89 3.49 -12.36
N ARG A 1003 33.14 4.59 -11.62
CA ARG A 1003 32.91 6.03 -11.86
C ARG A 1003 31.59 6.46 -12.49
#